data_1cb2322af42ff061ba337f5be4a3960a
#
_entry.id   1cb2322af42ff061ba337f5be4a3960a
#
_cell.length_a   1.000
_cell.length_b   1.000
_cell.length_c   1.000
_cell.angle_alpha   90.00
_cell.angle_beta   90.00
_cell.angle_gamma   90.00
#
_symmetry.space_group_name_H-M   'P 1'
#
loop_
_entity.id
_entity.type
_entity.pdbx_description
1 polymer ?
#
loop_
_entity_poly.entity_id
_entity_poly.type
_entity_poly.pdbx_seq_one_letter_code
_entity_poly.pdbx_strand_id
1 'polypeptide(L)'
;MRRSKLRPVLAAVLLVILVVAGWHSRTRACGPFFRRAVFVLREHPDFPLEAFAAGNLGIVAPTWARSQLFVAYRYLAAQPLTPGERGAVLALWDARLRREPPGTEAPGSWLKARAAVPGAAPLESFGVFRYVPDTYDHYLNCPEDAFATASRTLAARIEQFGARSEAVAEWLRAQDQVFANCPTPSDAGRTAAPALPEPAPPSLPPVIRADRDYQVASAQFYAGRFEEAARGFAAIAADPGSPWRPLGRYLEARALVRQGTVRGDRASLSRAEALLRQLADDPDQTQLRPAIRRLLGFVRVRTAPLERMRELASSVARSSSGADLKQELWDYTVLLDGLLAPVDTARERAAAGASSAPPRAPLFPDADDLSDWILTVQGYGPAPHALDRWHETRSPAWLVAAIALADPGHTTPGLIAAARELAPESPAFPTVMYHAARLLIETGQADEARVVLDGLLPRARAEWPRSSLNAVLAQRAVLARGLDEFASFSLRPPSLFTFDLDGRELPEEDEFANPEAASEGPAGTARAAALLADDAAATINELLPVAQAAELTGSKSLPGEWQHAVARAAWVRAVLLDAEAPGSRAARLVSRDRATPEASRLAALVQPYLAATSATDRRFAAVFALLRNPGLGPYVRGGAQRPARLDRIDNYRDNWWCAPPADEPPATADGLFPPREQRARAAAERARLREAGPAPNYLARQVLGYARGHPGDPRVPEALALAVKATRFGCVDAETTKWSREAFTLLHQKYGGTSWAKATRYYY
;
A
#
# COMPACT_ATOMS: atom_id res chain seq x y z
N MET A 1 18.28 -31.68 57.18
CA MET A 1 17.23 -31.97 56.18
C MET A 1 16.53 -30.72 55.57
N ARG A 2 17.22 -29.59 55.30
CA ARG A 2 16.59 -28.38 54.70
C ARG A 2 17.11 -27.98 53.29
N ARG A 3 18.12 -28.68 52.74
CA ARG A 3 18.73 -28.36 51.44
C ARG A 3 18.11 -29.06 50.19
N SER A 4 17.22 -30.07 50.39
CA SER A 4 16.65 -30.83 49.25
C SER A 4 15.38 -30.24 48.63
N LYS A 5 14.71 -29.33 49.33
CA LYS A 5 13.45 -28.72 48.82
C LYS A 5 13.67 -27.41 48.03
N LEU A 6 14.89 -26.81 48.10
CA LEU A 6 15.18 -25.55 47.36
C LEU A 6 15.44 -25.77 45.86
N ARG A 7 15.99 -26.93 45.49
CA ARG A 7 16.31 -27.23 44.07
C ARG A 7 15.10 -27.33 43.15
N PRO A 8 13.98 -28.01 43.49
CA PRO A 8 12.81 -28.05 42.64
C PRO A 8 12.09 -26.70 42.56
N VAL A 9 12.11 -25.87 43.61
CA VAL A 9 11.52 -24.53 43.60
C VAL A 9 12.33 -23.58 42.71
N LEU A 10 13.65 -23.62 42.78
CA LEU A 10 14.53 -22.85 41.91
C LEU A 10 14.39 -23.28 40.44
N ALA A 11 14.28 -24.58 40.16
CA ALA A 11 14.03 -25.10 38.82
C ALA A 11 12.66 -24.67 38.26
N ALA A 12 11.62 -24.68 39.10
CA ALA A 12 10.29 -24.20 38.69
C ALA A 12 10.25 -22.68 38.44
N VAL A 13 10.95 -21.88 39.28
CA VAL A 13 11.08 -20.43 39.08
C VAL A 13 11.90 -20.11 37.84
N LEU A 14 12.97 -20.86 37.56
CA LEU A 14 13.77 -20.70 36.33
C LEU A 14 12.94 -21.09 35.09
N LEU A 15 12.14 -22.14 35.18
CA LEU A 15 11.23 -22.55 34.09
C LEU A 15 10.15 -21.50 33.82
N VAL A 16 9.56 -20.92 34.87
CA VAL A 16 8.60 -19.81 34.73
C VAL A 16 9.26 -18.56 34.13
N ILE A 17 10.47 -18.21 34.57
CA ILE A 17 11.24 -17.10 34.00
C ILE A 17 11.59 -17.36 32.53
N LEU A 18 11.94 -18.59 32.15
CA LEU A 18 12.21 -18.96 30.76
C LEU A 18 10.96 -18.97 29.90
N VAL A 19 9.80 -19.39 30.45
CA VAL A 19 8.50 -19.36 29.78
C VAL A 19 8.03 -17.90 29.62
N VAL A 20 8.17 -17.06 30.64
CA VAL A 20 7.82 -15.63 30.58
C VAL A 20 8.78 -14.87 29.66
N ALA A 21 10.09 -15.16 29.69
CA ALA A 21 11.06 -14.59 28.75
C ALA A 21 10.81 -15.10 27.32
N GLY A 22 10.44 -16.37 27.13
CA GLY A 22 10.02 -16.93 25.85
C GLY A 22 8.70 -16.35 25.33
N TRP A 23 7.80 -15.93 26.24
CA TRP A 23 6.55 -15.25 25.86
C TRP A 23 6.77 -13.77 25.53
N HIS A 24 7.78 -13.13 26.08
CA HIS A 24 8.17 -11.76 25.74
C HIS A 24 9.06 -11.70 24.49
N SER A 25 9.76 -12.77 24.15
CA SER A 25 10.37 -12.95 22.83
C SER A 25 9.34 -13.47 21.82
N ARG A 26 8.18 -12.80 21.67
CA ARG A 26 7.41 -12.90 20.44
C ARG A 26 8.34 -12.44 19.34
N THR A 27 9.01 -13.39 18.70
CA THR A 27 9.66 -13.17 17.43
C THR A 27 8.63 -12.54 16.52
N ARG A 28 8.73 -11.24 16.32
CA ARG A 28 8.03 -10.57 15.24
C ARG A 28 8.53 -11.26 13.98
N ALA A 29 7.71 -12.14 13.41
CA ALA A 29 8.04 -12.92 12.22
C ALA A 29 8.08 -12.06 10.94
N CYS A 30 7.80 -10.76 11.05
CA CYS A 30 7.96 -9.79 9.98
C CYS A 30 9.39 -9.26 10.03
N GLY A 31 10.12 -9.35 8.91
CA GLY A 31 11.44 -8.77 8.75
C GLY A 31 11.42 -7.25 9.02
N PRO A 32 12.59 -6.61 9.12
CA PRO A 32 12.64 -5.18 9.35
C PRO A 32 12.02 -4.46 8.13
N PHE A 33 11.02 -3.67 8.40
CA PHE A 33 10.47 -2.74 7.44
C PHE A 33 11.39 -1.54 7.33
N PHE A 34 11.78 -1.17 6.11
CA PHE A 34 12.61 -0.01 5.86
C PHE A 34 11.79 1.08 5.20
N ARG A 35 12.02 2.32 5.64
CA ARG A 35 11.40 3.48 5.03
C ARG A 35 11.86 3.63 3.58
N ARG A 36 10.92 3.66 2.64
CA ARG A 36 11.17 3.94 1.22
C ARG A 36 10.61 5.29 0.85
N ALA A 37 11.35 6.05 0.06
CA ALA A 37 10.85 7.28 -0.51
C ALA A 37 10.12 6.96 -1.83
N VAL A 38 8.92 7.47 -2.00
CA VAL A 38 8.16 7.41 -3.24
C VAL A 38 8.10 8.81 -3.84
N PHE A 39 8.56 8.97 -5.07
CA PHE A 39 8.62 10.27 -5.73
C PHE A 39 7.43 10.53 -6.63
N VAL A 40 6.91 9.50 -7.30
CA VAL A 40 5.75 9.56 -8.18
C VAL A 40 4.73 8.53 -7.71
N LEU A 41 3.55 8.99 -7.30
CA LEU A 41 2.47 8.13 -6.85
C LEU A 41 1.67 7.63 -8.06
N ARG A 42 1.46 6.32 -8.11
CA ARG A 42 0.74 5.66 -9.20
C ARG A 42 -0.58 5.02 -8.76
N GLU A 43 -0.70 4.64 -7.49
CA GLU A 43 -1.86 3.92 -6.96
C GLU A 43 -2.93 4.84 -6.37
N HIS A 44 -2.55 6.05 -6.00
CA HIS A 44 -3.46 7.06 -5.45
C HIS A 44 -2.93 8.49 -5.68
N PRO A 45 -3.78 9.55 -5.58
CA PRO A 45 -3.35 10.95 -5.56
C PRO A 45 -2.49 11.29 -4.35
N ASP A 46 -1.79 12.44 -4.41
CA ASP A 46 -1.00 12.96 -3.29
C ASP A 46 -1.88 13.24 -2.06
N PHE A 47 -1.33 12.98 -0.89
CA PHE A 47 -1.93 13.40 0.36
C PHE A 47 -1.57 14.88 0.67
N PRO A 48 -2.47 15.64 1.33
CA PRO A 48 -3.81 15.21 1.79
C PRO A 48 -4.83 15.15 0.64
N LEU A 49 -5.73 14.15 0.69
CA LEU A 49 -6.73 13.88 -0.36
C LEU A 49 -7.76 15.01 -0.53
N GLU A 50 -7.86 15.92 0.43
CA GLU A 50 -8.73 17.12 0.38
C GLU A 50 -8.41 18.01 -0.80
N ALA A 51 -7.13 18.19 -1.12
CA ALA A 51 -6.71 18.98 -2.28
C ALA A 51 -7.17 18.34 -3.60
N PHE A 52 -7.04 17.02 -3.69
CA PHE A 52 -7.51 16.25 -4.84
C PHE A 52 -9.05 16.29 -4.95
N ALA A 53 -9.76 16.08 -3.84
CA ALA A 53 -11.22 16.19 -3.79
C ALA A 53 -11.73 17.60 -4.13
N ALA A 54 -10.90 18.63 -3.97
CA ALA A 54 -11.19 20.01 -4.35
C ALA A 54 -10.83 20.34 -5.81
N GLY A 55 -10.27 19.38 -6.57
CA GLY A 55 -10.00 19.51 -8.02
C GLY A 55 -8.52 19.72 -8.37
N ASN A 56 -7.59 19.70 -7.43
CA ASN A 56 -6.16 19.67 -7.73
C ASN A 56 -5.76 18.24 -8.15
N LEU A 57 -6.10 17.89 -9.39
CA LEU A 57 -5.96 16.51 -9.88
C LEU A 57 -4.48 16.12 -10.11
N GLY A 58 -3.63 17.07 -10.47
CA GLY A 58 -2.30 16.74 -10.95
C GLY A 58 -2.31 15.88 -12.21
N ILE A 59 -1.36 14.95 -12.32
CA ILE A 59 -1.29 13.98 -13.41
C ILE A 59 -2.13 12.77 -13.04
N VAL A 60 -3.24 12.56 -13.73
CA VAL A 60 -4.17 11.44 -13.51
C VAL A 60 -3.51 10.13 -13.95
N ALA A 61 -3.45 9.15 -13.04
CA ALA A 61 -2.89 7.84 -13.34
C ALA A 61 -3.99 6.78 -13.58
N PRO A 62 -3.85 5.92 -14.60
CA PRO A 62 -4.80 4.84 -14.89
C PRO A 62 -4.99 3.84 -13.75
N THR A 63 -3.98 3.69 -12.91
CA THR A 63 -3.92 2.74 -11.79
C THR A 63 -4.64 3.20 -10.52
N TRP A 64 -5.13 4.44 -10.50
CA TRP A 64 -5.89 4.94 -9.37
C TRP A 64 -7.18 4.16 -9.14
N ALA A 65 -7.62 4.10 -7.90
CA ALA A 65 -8.90 3.48 -7.55
C ALA A 65 -10.07 4.16 -8.29
N ARG A 66 -11.08 3.38 -8.67
CA ARG A 66 -12.23 3.87 -9.44
C ARG A 66 -12.99 5.01 -8.78
N SER A 67 -13.01 5.08 -7.45
CA SER A 67 -13.56 6.22 -6.72
C SER A 67 -12.75 7.51 -6.87
N GLN A 68 -11.44 7.41 -7.10
CA GLN A 68 -10.57 8.55 -7.39
C GLN A 68 -10.71 8.96 -8.87
N LEU A 69 -10.79 7.99 -9.78
CA LEU A 69 -11.08 8.24 -11.19
C LEU A 69 -12.47 8.89 -11.38
N PHE A 70 -13.48 8.53 -10.57
CA PHE A 70 -14.74 9.22 -10.52
C PHE A 70 -14.58 10.71 -10.23
N VAL A 71 -13.77 11.07 -9.21
CA VAL A 71 -13.51 12.48 -8.88
C VAL A 71 -12.78 13.17 -10.03
N ALA A 72 -11.76 12.54 -10.60
CA ALA A 72 -11.06 13.09 -11.76
C ALA A 72 -12.04 13.35 -12.94
N TYR A 73 -12.86 12.36 -13.28
CA TYR A 73 -13.88 12.50 -14.34
C TYR A 73 -14.81 13.69 -14.11
N ARG A 74 -15.34 13.85 -12.88
CA ARG A 74 -16.26 14.93 -12.54
C ARG A 74 -15.65 16.32 -12.83
N TYR A 75 -14.39 16.54 -12.43
CA TYR A 75 -13.69 17.79 -12.72
C TYR A 75 -13.34 17.95 -14.20
N LEU A 76 -12.90 16.89 -14.86
CA LEU A 76 -12.58 16.89 -16.28
C LEU A 76 -13.81 17.10 -17.17
N ALA A 77 -14.98 16.65 -16.73
CA ALA A 77 -16.28 16.85 -17.41
C ALA A 77 -16.95 18.18 -17.04
N ALA A 78 -16.23 19.12 -16.40
CA ALA A 78 -16.75 20.40 -15.93
C ALA A 78 -17.95 20.30 -14.95
N GLN A 79 -17.98 19.26 -14.14
CA GLN A 79 -19.00 19.00 -13.12
C GLN A 79 -18.36 18.90 -11.72
N PRO A 80 -17.78 19.97 -11.20
CA PRO A 80 -17.01 19.93 -9.94
C PRO A 80 -17.87 19.46 -8.78
N LEU A 81 -17.24 18.80 -7.82
CA LEU A 81 -17.92 18.32 -6.61
C LEU A 81 -18.34 19.49 -5.74
N THR A 82 -19.57 19.46 -5.26
CA THR A 82 -20.07 20.37 -4.21
C THR A 82 -19.34 20.10 -2.89
N PRO A 83 -19.35 21.04 -1.90
CA PRO A 83 -18.75 20.80 -0.59
C PRO A 83 -19.28 19.54 0.11
N GLY A 84 -20.58 19.24 -0.01
CA GLY A 84 -21.20 18.03 0.54
C GLY A 84 -20.68 16.75 -0.12
N GLU A 85 -20.57 16.74 -1.46
CA GLU A 85 -20.01 15.61 -2.20
C GLU A 85 -18.53 15.39 -1.89
N ARG A 86 -17.74 16.47 -1.73
CA ARG A 86 -16.34 16.36 -1.27
C ARG A 86 -16.25 15.69 0.09
N GLY A 87 -17.09 16.10 1.05
CA GLY A 87 -17.19 15.43 2.34
C GLY A 87 -17.54 13.96 2.24
N ALA A 88 -18.46 13.60 1.33
CA ALA A 88 -18.87 12.21 1.11
C ALA A 88 -17.74 11.33 0.54
N VAL A 89 -16.97 11.81 -0.44
CA VAL A 89 -15.85 11.04 -1.01
C VAL A 89 -14.69 10.91 -0.01
N LEU A 90 -14.38 11.96 0.75
CA LEU A 90 -13.38 11.90 1.82
C LEU A 90 -13.78 10.88 2.90
N ALA A 91 -15.04 10.89 3.33
CA ALA A 91 -15.56 9.91 4.27
C ALA A 91 -15.58 8.47 3.71
N LEU A 92 -15.69 8.30 2.39
CA LEU A 92 -15.54 7.00 1.73
C LEU A 92 -14.10 6.50 1.82
N TRP A 93 -13.15 7.33 1.47
CA TRP A 93 -11.73 6.96 1.49
C TRP A 93 -11.23 6.70 2.91
N ASP A 94 -11.60 7.56 3.86
CA ASP A 94 -11.30 7.34 5.27
C ASP A 94 -11.85 6.00 5.79
N ALA A 95 -13.09 5.65 5.46
CA ALA A 95 -13.68 4.37 5.82
C ALA A 95 -12.99 3.15 5.17
N ARG A 96 -12.35 3.34 4.00
CA ARG A 96 -11.56 2.30 3.33
C ARG A 96 -10.14 2.15 3.91
N LEU A 97 -9.55 3.25 4.32
CA LEU A 97 -8.20 3.31 4.90
C LEU A 97 -8.22 2.91 6.37
N ARG A 98 -9.13 3.49 7.15
CA ARG A 98 -9.31 3.17 8.57
C ARG A 98 -10.19 1.93 8.68
N ARG A 99 -9.58 0.80 8.85
CA ARG A 99 -10.27 -0.42 9.27
C ARG A 99 -10.53 -0.39 10.78
N GLU A 100 -11.28 0.60 11.28
CA GLU A 100 -11.86 0.42 12.59
C GLU A 100 -12.87 -0.73 12.47
N PRO A 101 -12.61 -1.89 13.07
CA PRO A 101 -13.63 -2.91 13.13
C PRO A 101 -14.83 -2.32 13.87
N PRO A 102 -16.07 -2.49 13.38
CA PRO A 102 -17.23 -2.11 14.17
C PRO A 102 -17.11 -2.75 15.56
N GLY A 103 -17.57 -2.03 16.59
CA GLY A 103 -17.45 -2.50 17.97
C GLY A 103 -17.81 -3.98 18.07
N THR A 104 -16.92 -4.78 18.63
CA THR A 104 -17.05 -6.24 18.68
C THR A 104 -17.94 -6.71 19.82
N GLU A 105 -18.32 -5.78 20.72
CA GLU A 105 -19.09 -6.06 21.93
C GLU A 105 -20.32 -5.17 22.04
N ALA A 106 -21.24 -5.56 22.90
CA ALA A 106 -22.44 -4.80 23.19
C ALA A 106 -22.11 -3.40 23.72
N PRO A 107 -22.82 -2.34 23.27
CA PRO A 107 -22.56 -0.96 23.71
C PRO A 107 -22.72 -0.81 25.23
N GLY A 108 -21.75 -0.14 25.86
CA GLY A 108 -21.79 0.13 27.30
C GLY A 108 -23.02 0.95 27.74
N SER A 109 -23.59 1.75 26.83
CA SER A 109 -24.85 2.48 27.06
C SER A 109 -26.03 1.53 27.34
N TRP A 110 -26.16 0.43 26.59
CA TRP A 110 -27.16 -0.61 26.85
C TRP A 110 -26.91 -1.30 28.18
N LEU A 111 -25.68 -1.76 28.41
CA LEU A 111 -25.34 -2.45 29.67
C LEU A 111 -25.61 -1.57 30.89
N LYS A 112 -25.35 -0.28 30.81
CA LYS A 112 -25.66 0.70 31.85
C LYS A 112 -27.19 0.89 32.05
N ALA A 113 -27.94 1.03 30.96
CA ALA A 113 -29.41 1.16 31.03
C ALA A 113 -30.06 -0.08 31.66
N ARG A 114 -29.62 -1.25 31.28
CA ARG A 114 -30.04 -2.52 31.81
C ARG A 114 -29.74 -2.67 33.33
N ALA A 115 -28.50 -2.36 33.72
CA ALA A 115 -28.03 -2.43 35.11
C ALA A 115 -28.77 -1.47 36.06
N ALA A 116 -29.41 -0.44 35.55
CA ALA A 116 -30.23 0.48 36.34
C ALA A 116 -31.59 -0.12 36.77
N VAL A 117 -32.02 -1.27 36.22
CA VAL A 117 -33.24 -1.95 36.62
C VAL A 117 -32.97 -2.75 37.89
N PRO A 118 -33.70 -2.49 39.00
CA PRO A 118 -33.51 -3.23 40.25
C PRO A 118 -33.75 -4.73 40.08
N GLY A 119 -32.82 -5.55 40.54
CA GLY A 119 -32.89 -7.00 40.42
C GLY A 119 -32.43 -7.59 39.09
N ALA A 120 -31.93 -6.73 38.16
CA ALA A 120 -31.29 -7.22 36.95
C ALA A 120 -30.04 -8.05 37.31
N ALA A 121 -29.91 -9.26 36.75
CA ALA A 121 -28.74 -10.09 36.95
C ALA A 121 -27.49 -9.38 36.42
N PRO A 122 -26.31 -9.49 37.04
CA PRO A 122 -25.07 -8.96 36.49
C PRO A 122 -24.86 -9.53 35.08
N LEU A 123 -24.53 -8.64 34.13
CA LEU A 123 -24.17 -9.01 32.77
C LEU A 123 -22.94 -8.23 32.37
N GLU A 124 -21.86 -8.95 32.10
CA GLU A 124 -20.68 -8.40 31.46
C GLU A 124 -20.95 -8.18 29.96
N SER A 125 -19.99 -7.67 29.23
CA SER A 125 -20.14 -7.52 27.80
C SER A 125 -20.24 -8.87 27.07
N PHE A 126 -20.79 -8.85 25.87
CA PHE A 126 -20.91 -10.02 25.00
C PHE A 126 -20.69 -9.62 23.53
N GLY A 127 -20.23 -10.58 22.73
CA GLY A 127 -19.95 -10.36 21.31
C GLY A 127 -21.21 -10.10 20.48
N VAL A 128 -21.08 -9.25 19.45
CA VAL A 128 -22.18 -8.89 18.55
C VAL A 128 -22.06 -9.48 17.15
N PHE A 129 -21.01 -10.25 16.90
CA PHE A 129 -20.74 -10.91 15.61
C PHE A 129 -21.14 -12.39 15.64
N ARG A 130 -21.54 -12.89 14.48
CA ARG A 130 -21.84 -14.29 14.25
C ARG A 130 -21.13 -14.81 13.01
N TYR A 131 -20.61 -16.04 13.07
CA TYR A 131 -20.00 -16.71 11.93
C TYR A 131 -21.05 -17.18 10.93
N VAL A 132 -20.71 -17.10 9.65
CA VAL A 132 -21.46 -17.75 8.58
C VAL A 132 -21.22 -19.26 8.71
N PRO A 133 -22.26 -20.12 8.70
CA PRO A 133 -22.06 -21.56 8.80
C PRO A 133 -21.06 -22.08 7.77
N ASP A 134 -20.20 -23.00 8.22
CA ASP A 134 -19.19 -23.70 7.39
C ASP A 134 -18.14 -22.81 6.72
N THR A 135 -17.98 -21.56 7.18
CA THR A 135 -16.96 -20.62 6.71
C THR A 135 -16.20 -19.99 7.87
N TYR A 136 -15.09 -19.26 7.55
CA TYR A 136 -14.41 -18.39 8.51
C TYR A 136 -14.97 -16.96 8.51
N ASP A 137 -15.94 -16.67 7.64
CA ASP A 137 -16.56 -15.35 7.54
C ASP A 137 -17.49 -15.09 8.72
N HIS A 138 -17.56 -13.84 9.13
CA HIS A 138 -18.46 -13.38 10.18
C HIS A 138 -19.18 -12.10 9.76
N TYR A 139 -20.33 -11.88 10.37
CA TYR A 139 -21.14 -10.69 10.13
C TYR A 139 -21.62 -10.07 11.43
N LEU A 140 -21.82 -8.76 11.42
CA LEU A 140 -22.42 -8.02 12.52
C LEU A 140 -23.88 -8.47 12.65
N ASN A 141 -24.16 -9.25 13.70
CA ASN A 141 -25.48 -9.83 13.92
C ASN A 141 -26.40 -8.84 14.66
N CYS A 142 -25.91 -8.26 15.76
CA CYS A 142 -26.64 -7.26 16.55
C CYS A 142 -26.00 -5.88 16.37
N PRO A 143 -26.53 -5.04 15.46
CA PRO A 143 -26.03 -3.71 15.24
C PRO A 143 -26.44 -2.72 16.33
N GLU A 144 -25.77 -1.57 16.40
CA GLU A 144 -25.98 -0.57 17.44
C GLU A 144 -27.42 -0.06 17.54
N ASP A 145 -28.15 0.02 16.43
CA ASP A 145 -29.57 0.41 16.39
C ASP A 145 -30.50 -0.53 17.19
N ALA A 146 -30.15 -1.81 17.28
CA ALA A 146 -30.88 -2.77 18.09
C ALA A 146 -30.79 -2.43 19.59
N PHE A 147 -29.59 -2.12 20.07
CA PHE A 147 -29.35 -1.72 21.47
C PHE A 147 -29.98 -0.37 21.80
N ALA A 148 -29.86 0.60 20.88
CA ALA A 148 -30.48 1.90 21.01
C ALA A 148 -32.00 1.80 21.09
N THR A 149 -32.62 0.92 20.29
CA THR A 149 -34.05 0.66 20.31
C THR A 149 -34.46 0.00 21.63
N ALA A 150 -33.72 -1.02 22.08
CA ALA A 150 -33.98 -1.67 23.36
C ALA A 150 -33.86 -0.69 24.54
N SER A 151 -32.85 0.17 24.55
CA SER A 151 -32.66 1.18 25.59
C SER A 151 -33.82 2.19 25.65
N ARG A 152 -34.29 2.67 24.51
CA ARG A 152 -35.45 3.59 24.45
C ARG A 152 -36.72 2.91 24.91
N THR A 153 -36.96 1.65 24.50
CA THR A 153 -38.13 0.91 24.90
C THR A 153 -38.13 0.62 26.40
N LEU A 154 -36.96 0.19 26.93
CA LEU A 154 -36.80 0.00 28.37
C LEU A 154 -37.13 1.26 29.18
N ALA A 155 -36.59 2.38 28.77
CA ALA A 155 -36.86 3.67 29.41
C ALA A 155 -38.34 4.03 29.40
N ALA A 156 -39.03 3.84 28.26
CA ALA A 156 -40.48 4.07 28.14
C ALA A 156 -41.29 3.12 29.02
N ARG A 157 -40.88 1.85 29.16
CA ARG A 157 -41.57 0.90 30.04
C ARG A 157 -41.32 1.17 31.52
N ILE A 158 -40.14 1.64 31.89
CA ILE A 158 -39.83 2.11 33.25
C ILE A 158 -40.70 3.34 33.63
N GLU A 159 -40.81 4.28 32.69
CA GLU A 159 -41.66 5.48 32.90
C GLU A 159 -43.15 5.05 33.08
N GLN A 160 -43.65 4.13 32.29
CA GLN A 160 -45.05 3.69 32.30
C GLN A 160 -45.41 2.82 33.49
N PHE A 161 -44.51 1.91 33.92
CA PHE A 161 -44.85 0.87 34.92
C PHE A 161 -44.00 0.96 36.19
N GLY A 162 -42.95 1.74 36.20
CA GLY A 162 -41.97 1.81 37.27
C GLY A 162 -40.89 0.73 37.18
N ALA A 163 -39.66 1.10 37.55
CA ALA A 163 -38.47 0.25 37.40
C ALA A 163 -38.53 -1.06 38.24
N ARG A 164 -39.34 -1.11 39.26
CA ARG A 164 -39.50 -2.31 40.14
C ARG A 164 -40.72 -3.17 39.80
N SER A 165 -41.45 -2.85 38.74
CA SER A 165 -42.63 -3.60 38.34
C SER A 165 -42.27 -4.96 37.75
N GLU A 166 -43.12 -5.94 37.93
CA GLU A 166 -43.01 -7.27 37.30
C GLU A 166 -42.99 -7.14 35.76
N ALA A 167 -43.79 -6.22 35.22
CA ALA A 167 -43.86 -5.98 33.77
C ALA A 167 -42.49 -5.56 33.19
N VAL A 168 -41.72 -4.69 33.86
CA VAL A 168 -40.38 -4.28 33.45
C VAL A 168 -39.36 -5.42 33.64
N ALA A 169 -39.47 -6.17 34.75
CA ALA A 169 -38.59 -7.32 34.98
C ALA A 169 -38.81 -8.44 33.96
N GLU A 170 -40.05 -8.72 33.58
CA GLU A 170 -40.39 -9.66 32.52
C GLU A 170 -39.92 -9.22 31.15
N TRP A 171 -40.12 -7.92 30.84
CA TRP A 171 -39.64 -7.34 29.62
C TRP A 171 -38.10 -7.48 29.48
N LEU A 172 -37.37 -7.17 30.57
CA LEU A 172 -35.89 -7.20 30.57
C LEU A 172 -35.38 -8.64 30.43
N ARG A 173 -35.97 -9.62 31.14
CA ARG A 173 -35.59 -11.03 31.00
C ARG A 173 -35.73 -11.52 29.57
N ALA A 174 -36.83 -11.16 28.90
CA ALA A 174 -37.02 -11.51 27.50
C ALA A 174 -35.99 -10.80 26.57
N GLN A 175 -35.67 -9.54 26.84
CA GLN A 175 -34.66 -8.79 26.06
C GLN A 175 -33.26 -9.38 26.23
N ASP A 176 -32.90 -9.86 27.41
CA ASP A 176 -31.64 -10.58 27.63
C ASP A 176 -31.60 -11.88 26.80
N GLN A 177 -32.70 -12.61 26.68
CA GLN A 177 -32.80 -13.81 25.82
C GLN A 177 -32.66 -13.42 24.32
N VAL A 178 -33.20 -12.27 23.90
CA VAL A 178 -32.99 -11.76 22.51
C VAL A 178 -31.50 -11.58 22.23
N PHE A 179 -30.79 -10.86 23.08
CA PHE A 179 -29.38 -10.54 22.87
C PHE A 179 -28.43 -11.70 23.17
N ALA A 180 -28.85 -12.73 23.93
CA ALA A 180 -28.07 -13.96 24.06
C ALA A 180 -27.82 -14.68 22.71
N ASN A 181 -28.63 -14.37 21.68
CA ASN A 181 -28.42 -14.88 20.32
C ASN A 181 -27.47 -14.04 19.45
N CYS A 182 -26.94 -12.94 19.97
CA CYS A 182 -26.02 -12.08 19.19
C CYS A 182 -24.71 -12.76 18.81
N PRO A 183 -23.95 -13.37 19.77
CA PRO A 183 -22.71 -14.04 19.44
C PRO A 183 -22.93 -15.39 18.78
N THR A 184 -21.88 -15.90 18.15
CA THR A 184 -21.83 -17.32 17.79
C THR A 184 -21.81 -18.13 19.09
N PRO A 185 -22.61 -19.20 19.22
CA PRO A 185 -22.48 -20.11 20.34
C PRO A 185 -21.02 -20.60 20.45
N SER A 186 -20.45 -20.62 21.67
CA SER A 186 -19.08 -21.12 21.89
C SER A 186 -19.00 -22.62 21.47
N ASP A 187 -17.77 -23.11 21.20
CA ASP A 187 -17.55 -24.48 20.71
C ASP A 187 -18.14 -25.58 21.63
N ALA A 188 -18.24 -25.29 22.92
CA ALA A 188 -18.96 -26.14 23.87
C ALA A 188 -20.49 -26.10 23.69
N GLY A 189 -21.01 -25.12 22.92
CA GLY A 189 -22.42 -24.83 22.73
C GLY A 189 -22.91 -24.81 21.29
N ARG A 190 -22.16 -25.39 20.31
CA ARG A 190 -22.60 -25.46 18.89
C ARG A 190 -23.99 -26.07 18.71
N THR A 191 -24.44 -26.86 19.66
CA THR A 191 -25.76 -27.48 19.70
C THR A 191 -26.73 -26.82 20.71
N ALA A 192 -26.30 -25.70 21.35
CA ALA A 192 -27.18 -25.00 22.27
C ALA A 192 -28.44 -24.50 21.55
N ALA A 193 -29.60 -24.80 22.09
CA ALA A 193 -30.86 -24.29 21.58
C ALA A 193 -30.89 -22.77 21.65
N PRO A 194 -31.45 -22.06 20.64
CA PRO A 194 -31.60 -20.62 20.68
C PRO A 194 -32.32 -20.17 21.95
N ALA A 195 -31.88 -19.07 22.55
CA ALA A 195 -32.58 -18.46 23.69
C ALA A 195 -33.79 -17.68 23.15
N LEU A 196 -34.96 -18.33 23.12
CA LEU A 196 -36.19 -17.71 22.66
C LEU A 196 -37.06 -17.33 23.87
N PRO A 197 -37.55 -16.10 23.96
CA PRO A 197 -38.51 -15.72 24.97
C PRO A 197 -39.83 -16.53 24.85
N GLU A 198 -40.35 -17.00 25.97
CA GLU A 198 -41.68 -17.62 26.00
C GLU A 198 -42.77 -16.59 25.69
N PRO A 199 -43.91 -17.00 25.11
CA PRO A 199 -45.05 -16.10 24.92
C PRO A 199 -45.43 -15.37 26.20
N ALA A 200 -45.85 -14.13 26.09
CA ALA A 200 -46.20 -13.34 27.27
C ALA A 200 -47.50 -13.86 27.90
N PRO A 201 -47.55 -14.04 29.26
CA PRO A 201 -48.77 -14.36 29.94
C PRO A 201 -49.92 -13.37 29.66
N PRO A 202 -51.17 -13.82 29.54
CA PRO A 202 -52.31 -12.94 29.33
C PRO A 202 -52.51 -11.87 30.42
N SER A 203 -51.95 -12.08 31.61
CA SER A 203 -51.99 -11.17 32.75
C SER A 203 -51.13 -9.93 32.58
N LEU A 204 -50.13 -9.95 31.66
CA LEU A 204 -49.30 -8.80 31.39
C LEU A 204 -50.04 -7.72 30.57
N PRO A 205 -49.66 -6.43 30.75
CA PRO A 205 -50.25 -5.35 29.98
C PRO A 205 -50.15 -5.60 28.46
N PRO A 206 -51.17 -5.16 27.66
CA PRO A 206 -51.18 -5.38 26.21
C PRO A 206 -49.93 -4.93 25.50
N VAL A 207 -49.33 -3.78 25.90
CA VAL A 207 -48.10 -3.26 25.32
C VAL A 207 -46.90 -4.16 25.61
N ILE A 208 -46.81 -4.77 26.76
CA ILE A 208 -45.74 -5.73 27.11
C ILE A 208 -45.90 -7.02 26.30
N ARG A 209 -47.14 -7.44 26.03
CA ARG A 209 -47.41 -8.59 25.17
C ARG A 209 -46.99 -8.32 23.73
N ALA A 210 -47.32 -7.13 23.21
CA ALA A 210 -46.87 -6.70 21.88
C ALA A 210 -45.32 -6.56 21.79
N ASP A 211 -44.69 -6.07 22.87
CA ASP A 211 -43.19 -6.06 22.94
C ASP A 211 -42.63 -7.47 22.94
N ARG A 212 -43.30 -8.44 23.60
CA ARG A 212 -42.90 -9.84 23.63
C ARG A 212 -42.96 -10.47 22.22
N ASP A 213 -43.99 -10.18 21.43
CA ASP A 213 -44.09 -10.67 20.06
C ASP A 213 -42.92 -10.13 19.21
N TYR A 214 -42.58 -8.85 19.39
CA TYR A 214 -41.40 -8.25 18.77
C TYR A 214 -40.09 -8.88 19.25
N GLN A 215 -39.96 -9.16 20.57
CA GLN A 215 -38.79 -9.83 21.15
C GLN A 215 -38.61 -11.25 20.61
N VAL A 216 -39.69 -12.03 20.49
CA VAL A 216 -39.66 -13.40 19.94
C VAL A 216 -39.17 -13.36 18.48
N ALA A 217 -39.78 -12.52 17.64
CA ALA A 217 -39.37 -12.38 16.24
C ALA A 217 -37.91 -11.92 16.13
N SER A 218 -37.47 -10.99 16.99
CA SER A 218 -36.06 -10.51 17.02
C SER A 218 -35.11 -11.61 17.52
N ALA A 219 -35.47 -12.40 18.51
CA ALA A 219 -34.69 -13.53 19.00
C ALA A 219 -34.50 -14.60 17.89
N GLN A 220 -35.56 -14.90 17.15
CA GLN A 220 -35.48 -15.77 15.96
C GLN A 220 -34.52 -15.22 14.90
N PHE A 221 -34.61 -13.92 14.64
CA PHE A 221 -33.73 -13.24 13.68
C PHE A 221 -32.26 -13.37 14.09
N TYR A 222 -31.89 -13.03 15.33
CA TYR A 222 -30.53 -13.13 15.82
C TYR A 222 -30.04 -14.57 16.01
N ALA A 223 -30.95 -15.50 16.22
CA ALA A 223 -30.66 -16.93 16.26
C ALA A 223 -30.42 -17.57 14.88
N GLY A 224 -30.61 -16.79 13.77
CA GLY A 224 -30.47 -17.29 12.40
C GLY A 224 -31.64 -18.06 11.86
N ARG A 225 -32.82 -17.97 12.54
CA ARG A 225 -34.11 -18.53 12.11
C ARG A 225 -34.89 -17.48 11.31
N PHE A 226 -34.35 -17.14 10.16
CA PHE A 226 -34.81 -15.96 9.42
C PHE A 226 -36.20 -16.08 8.83
N GLU A 227 -36.62 -17.28 8.41
CA GLU A 227 -38.00 -17.51 7.91
C GLU A 227 -39.03 -17.37 8.99
N GLU A 228 -38.75 -17.90 10.20
CA GLU A 228 -39.63 -17.75 11.37
C GLU A 228 -39.69 -16.28 11.79
N ALA A 229 -38.57 -15.59 11.82
CA ALA A 229 -38.51 -14.16 12.11
C ALA A 229 -39.35 -13.34 11.10
N ALA A 230 -39.23 -13.65 9.79
CA ALA A 230 -40.01 -12.98 8.75
C ALA A 230 -41.53 -13.17 8.97
N ARG A 231 -41.97 -14.38 9.29
CA ARG A 231 -43.39 -14.64 9.63
C ARG A 231 -43.85 -13.89 10.88
N GLY A 232 -42.98 -13.84 11.91
CA GLY A 232 -43.28 -13.09 13.15
C GLY A 232 -43.42 -11.59 12.88
N PHE A 233 -42.50 -10.99 12.13
CA PHE A 233 -42.58 -9.57 11.77
C PHE A 233 -43.77 -9.25 10.85
N ALA A 234 -44.15 -10.17 9.92
CA ALA A 234 -45.34 -10.02 9.11
C ALA A 234 -46.61 -10.02 9.95
N ALA A 235 -46.70 -10.91 10.96
CA ALA A 235 -47.82 -10.94 11.91
C ALA A 235 -47.93 -9.65 12.73
N ILE A 236 -46.81 -9.12 13.22
CA ILE A 236 -46.75 -7.82 13.91
C ILE A 236 -47.25 -6.67 12.99
N ALA A 237 -46.89 -6.69 11.72
CA ALA A 237 -47.33 -5.68 10.74
C ALA A 237 -48.85 -5.75 10.50
N ALA A 238 -49.45 -6.93 10.65
CA ALA A 238 -50.88 -7.14 10.49
C ALA A 238 -51.71 -6.80 11.73
N ASP A 239 -51.06 -6.68 12.92
CA ASP A 239 -51.76 -6.36 14.18
C ASP A 239 -51.94 -4.84 14.34
N PRO A 240 -53.21 -4.34 14.28
CA PRO A 240 -53.47 -2.91 14.44
C PRO A 240 -53.21 -2.40 15.87
N GLY A 241 -53.17 -3.30 16.87
CA GLY A 241 -52.89 -2.95 18.26
C GLY A 241 -51.38 -2.90 18.62
N SER A 242 -50.54 -3.37 17.74
CA SER A 242 -49.08 -3.39 17.99
C SER A 242 -48.40 -2.02 17.77
N PRO A 243 -47.67 -1.51 18.75
CA PRO A 243 -46.83 -0.31 18.54
C PRO A 243 -45.69 -0.52 17.54
N TRP A 244 -45.38 -1.77 17.22
CA TRP A 244 -44.31 -2.18 16.28
C TRP A 244 -44.83 -2.35 14.86
N ARG A 245 -46.15 -2.22 14.62
CA ARG A 245 -46.75 -2.34 13.28
C ARG A 245 -46.04 -1.52 12.21
N PRO A 246 -45.64 -0.25 12.41
CA PRO A 246 -44.97 0.55 11.38
C PRO A 246 -43.64 -0.05 10.93
N LEU A 247 -42.94 -0.78 11.83
CA LEU A 247 -41.65 -1.44 11.54
C LEU A 247 -41.80 -2.83 10.95
N GLY A 248 -42.94 -3.52 11.20
CA GLY A 248 -43.11 -4.95 10.95
C GLY A 248 -42.73 -5.35 9.52
N ARG A 249 -43.25 -4.66 8.49
CA ARG A 249 -42.95 -5.00 7.08
C ARG A 249 -41.49 -4.75 6.71
N TYR A 250 -40.88 -3.69 7.24
CA TYR A 250 -39.45 -3.41 6.99
C TYR A 250 -38.57 -4.49 7.67
N LEU A 251 -38.94 -4.96 8.88
CA LEU A 251 -38.19 -6.02 9.56
C LEU A 251 -38.41 -7.39 8.92
N GLU A 252 -39.60 -7.65 8.35
CA GLU A 252 -39.83 -8.80 7.48
C GLU A 252 -38.86 -8.82 6.32
N ALA A 253 -38.75 -7.70 5.61
CA ALA A 253 -37.78 -7.56 4.51
C ALA A 253 -36.34 -7.79 4.97
N ARG A 254 -35.93 -7.24 6.12
CA ARG A 254 -34.58 -7.50 6.71
C ARG A 254 -34.35 -8.98 6.97
N ALA A 255 -35.34 -9.70 7.48
CA ALA A 255 -35.21 -11.13 7.73
C ALA A 255 -35.06 -11.92 6.43
N LEU A 256 -35.84 -11.59 5.40
CA LEU A 256 -35.72 -12.20 4.07
C LEU A 256 -34.33 -11.91 3.45
N VAL A 257 -33.80 -10.69 3.63
CA VAL A 257 -32.43 -10.34 3.17
C VAL A 257 -31.40 -11.21 3.87
N ARG A 258 -31.50 -11.42 5.18
CA ARG A 258 -30.60 -12.32 5.92
C ARG A 258 -30.72 -13.77 5.44
N GLN A 259 -31.96 -14.26 5.21
CA GLN A 259 -32.17 -15.58 4.62
C GLN A 259 -31.45 -15.72 3.27
N GLY A 260 -31.58 -14.70 2.43
CA GLY A 260 -30.94 -14.69 1.12
C GLY A 260 -29.43 -14.56 1.14
N THR A 261 -28.87 -13.75 2.06
CA THR A 261 -27.42 -13.46 2.08
C THR A 261 -26.62 -14.44 2.93
N VAL A 262 -27.15 -14.89 4.08
CA VAL A 262 -26.45 -15.79 5.00
C VAL A 262 -26.67 -17.26 4.63
N ARG A 263 -27.87 -17.59 4.09
CA ARG A 263 -28.25 -18.96 3.71
C ARG A 263 -28.17 -19.21 2.20
N GLY A 264 -27.88 -18.20 1.40
CA GLY A 264 -27.78 -18.35 -0.05
C GLY A 264 -29.12 -18.48 -0.78
N ASP A 265 -30.25 -18.19 -0.11
CA ASP A 265 -31.59 -18.34 -0.67
C ASP A 265 -31.98 -17.17 -1.57
N ARG A 266 -31.76 -17.32 -2.88
CA ARG A 266 -32.09 -16.30 -3.89
C ARG A 266 -33.57 -15.96 -3.95
N ALA A 267 -34.47 -16.92 -3.67
CA ALA A 267 -35.92 -16.67 -3.68
C ALA A 267 -36.30 -15.66 -2.60
N SER A 268 -35.69 -15.77 -1.41
CA SER A 268 -35.88 -14.79 -0.35
C SER A 268 -35.37 -13.41 -0.70
N LEU A 269 -34.27 -13.28 -1.45
CA LEU A 269 -33.82 -11.97 -1.95
C LEU A 269 -34.84 -11.35 -2.90
N SER A 270 -35.40 -12.13 -3.83
CA SER A 270 -36.43 -11.65 -4.75
C SER A 270 -37.72 -11.21 -4.02
N ARG A 271 -38.15 -11.96 -2.99
CA ARG A 271 -39.25 -11.57 -2.13
C ARG A 271 -38.97 -10.28 -1.37
N ALA A 272 -37.76 -10.15 -0.82
CA ALA A 272 -37.33 -8.94 -0.13
C ALA A 272 -37.33 -7.72 -1.07
N GLU A 273 -36.84 -7.88 -2.31
CA GLU A 273 -36.83 -6.81 -3.31
C GLU A 273 -38.24 -6.33 -3.63
N ALA A 274 -39.18 -7.25 -3.89
CA ALA A 274 -40.57 -6.92 -4.18
C ALA A 274 -41.21 -6.16 -3.00
N LEU A 275 -41.00 -6.64 -1.78
CA LEU A 275 -41.53 -6.00 -0.57
C LEU A 275 -40.91 -4.60 -0.34
N LEU A 276 -39.62 -4.45 -0.51
CA LEU A 276 -38.93 -3.17 -0.34
C LEU A 276 -39.34 -2.14 -1.39
N ARG A 277 -39.64 -2.55 -2.64
CA ARG A 277 -40.20 -1.66 -3.66
C ARG A 277 -41.58 -1.14 -3.23
N GLN A 278 -42.47 -2.01 -2.76
CA GLN A 278 -43.77 -1.61 -2.23
C GLN A 278 -43.63 -0.60 -1.08
N LEU A 279 -42.72 -0.87 -0.15
CA LEU A 279 -42.48 0.02 1.00
C LEU A 279 -41.83 1.36 0.61
N ALA A 280 -41.02 1.40 -0.45
CA ALA A 280 -40.41 2.65 -0.94
C ALA A 280 -41.44 3.63 -1.50
N ASP A 281 -42.52 3.09 -2.08
CA ASP A 281 -43.62 3.85 -2.67
C ASP A 281 -44.76 4.14 -1.66
N ASP A 282 -44.74 3.52 -0.48
CA ASP A 282 -45.75 3.68 0.56
C ASP A 282 -45.61 5.06 1.24
N PRO A 283 -46.65 5.93 1.19
CA PRO A 283 -46.62 7.24 1.83
C PRO A 283 -46.48 7.18 3.36
N ASP A 284 -46.95 6.10 3.99
CA ASP A 284 -46.90 5.93 5.45
C ASP A 284 -45.48 5.59 5.93
N GLN A 285 -44.58 5.21 5.05
CA GLN A 285 -43.18 4.84 5.38
C GLN A 285 -42.16 5.99 5.27
N THR A 286 -42.62 7.23 5.33
CA THR A 286 -41.76 8.42 5.12
C THR A 286 -40.52 8.43 6.00
N GLN A 287 -40.65 8.07 7.28
CA GLN A 287 -39.53 8.03 8.26
C GLN A 287 -38.53 6.92 7.95
N LEU A 288 -38.98 5.78 7.43
CA LEU A 288 -38.13 4.63 7.12
C LEU A 288 -37.62 4.66 5.67
N ARG A 289 -38.11 5.55 4.83
CA ARG A 289 -37.77 5.61 3.40
C ARG A 289 -36.27 5.62 3.10
N PRO A 290 -35.40 6.34 3.85
CA PRO A 290 -33.95 6.27 3.64
C PRO A 290 -33.40 4.86 3.94
N ALA A 291 -33.87 4.21 5.00
CA ALA A 291 -33.43 2.85 5.36
C ALA A 291 -33.91 1.81 4.34
N ILE A 292 -35.16 1.94 3.89
CA ILE A 292 -35.78 1.08 2.86
C ILE A 292 -34.98 1.20 1.56
N ARG A 293 -34.67 2.41 1.09
CA ARG A 293 -33.90 2.63 -0.12
C ARG A 293 -32.48 2.04 -0.03
N ARG A 294 -31.79 2.22 1.09
CA ARG A 294 -30.48 1.60 1.32
C ARG A 294 -30.54 0.07 1.29
N LEU A 295 -31.54 -0.52 1.95
CA LEU A 295 -31.71 -1.97 1.95
C LEU A 295 -32.09 -2.49 0.56
N LEU A 296 -32.93 -1.79 -0.18
CA LEU A 296 -33.25 -2.10 -1.57
C LEU A 296 -32.01 -2.05 -2.46
N GLY A 297 -31.18 -1.01 -2.33
CA GLY A 297 -29.89 -0.91 -3.01
C GLY A 297 -29.00 -2.11 -2.74
N PHE A 298 -28.85 -2.49 -1.46
CA PHE A 298 -28.08 -3.66 -1.03
C PHE A 298 -28.59 -4.98 -1.65
N VAL A 299 -29.90 -5.15 -1.77
CA VAL A 299 -30.50 -6.32 -2.43
C VAL A 299 -30.22 -6.30 -3.93
N ARG A 300 -30.41 -5.15 -4.60
CA ARG A 300 -30.26 -5.02 -6.05
C ARG A 300 -28.83 -5.20 -6.54
N VAL A 301 -27.83 -4.89 -5.70
CA VAL A 301 -26.42 -5.24 -5.96
C VAL A 301 -26.27 -6.76 -6.21
N ARG A 302 -27.16 -7.61 -5.67
CA ARG A 302 -27.11 -9.07 -5.76
C ARG A 302 -28.11 -9.67 -6.75
N THR A 303 -29.27 -9.04 -6.91
CA THR A 303 -30.35 -9.55 -7.77
C THR A 303 -30.26 -9.04 -9.20
N ALA A 304 -29.76 -7.81 -9.40
CA ALA A 304 -29.65 -7.15 -10.68
C ALA A 304 -28.36 -6.28 -10.76
N PRO A 305 -27.14 -6.89 -10.65
CA PRO A 305 -25.90 -6.14 -10.49
C PRO A 305 -25.60 -5.19 -11.64
N LEU A 306 -25.81 -5.61 -12.88
CA LEU A 306 -25.52 -4.79 -14.07
C LEU A 306 -26.48 -3.59 -14.19
N GLU A 307 -27.76 -3.82 -13.98
CA GLU A 307 -28.76 -2.74 -13.99
C GLU A 307 -28.49 -1.75 -12.85
N ARG A 308 -28.19 -2.27 -11.67
CA ARG A 308 -27.87 -1.44 -10.51
C ARG A 308 -26.61 -0.61 -10.74
N MET A 309 -25.58 -1.18 -11.34
CA MET A 309 -24.35 -0.46 -11.70
C MET A 309 -24.65 0.71 -12.64
N ARG A 310 -25.46 0.51 -13.69
CA ARG A 310 -25.87 1.57 -14.63
C ARG A 310 -26.66 2.69 -13.95
N GLU A 311 -27.60 2.34 -13.08
CA GLU A 311 -28.35 3.33 -12.30
C GLU A 311 -27.42 4.16 -11.39
N LEU A 312 -26.51 3.49 -10.71
CA LEU A 312 -25.54 4.16 -9.83
C LEU A 312 -24.61 5.06 -10.62
N ALA A 313 -24.07 4.59 -11.75
CA ALA A 313 -23.24 5.39 -12.62
C ALA A 313 -23.95 6.69 -13.05
N SER A 314 -25.21 6.57 -13.51
CA SER A 314 -26.06 7.71 -13.85
C SER A 314 -26.34 8.64 -12.66
N SER A 315 -26.52 8.09 -11.46
CA SER A 315 -26.79 8.88 -10.24
C SER A 315 -25.57 9.68 -9.82
N VAL A 316 -24.42 9.01 -9.67
CA VAL A 316 -23.18 9.65 -9.19
C VAL A 316 -22.61 10.65 -10.20
N ALA A 317 -22.78 10.39 -11.51
CA ALA A 317 -22.30 11.30 -12.56
C ALA A 317 -23.04 12.65 -12.57
N ARG A 318 -24.30 12.71 -12.16
CA ARG A 318 -25.17 13.90 -12.29
C ARG A 318 -25.32 14.76 -11.04
N SER A 319 -24.49 14.63 -10.02
CA SER A 319 -24.64 15.39 -8.76
C SER A 319 -26.03 15.24 -8.08
N SER A 320 -26.75 14.16 -8.38
CA SER A 320 -28.10 13.94 -7.86
C SER A 320 -28.12 13.16 -6.53
N SER A 321 -26.96 12.64 -6.11
CA SER A 321 -26.84 11.68 -5.00
C SER A 321 -26.89 12.32 -3.61
N GLY A 322 -26.61 13.61 -3.48
CA GLY A 322 -26.70 14.33 -2.20
C GLY A 322 -26.04 13.59 -1.05
N ALA A 323 -26.80 13.33 0.02
CA ALA A 323 -26.29 12.67 1.22
C ALA A 323 -25.92 11.17 1.04
N ASP A 324 -26.39 10.53 -0.02
CA ASP A 324 -26.18 9.11 -0.27
C ASP A 324 -24.95 8.82 -1.14
N LEU A 325 -24.26 9.85 -1.65
CA LEU A 325 -23.10 9.68 -2.56
C LEU A 325 -22.03 8.72 -2.03
N LYS A 326 -21.71 8.76 -0.73
CA LYS A 326 -20.74 7.84 -0.12
C LYS A 326 -21.11 6.38 -0.39
N GLN A 327 -22.38 6.01 -0.11
CA GLN A 327 -22.85 4.64 -0.27
C GLN A 327 -23.03 4.28 -1.75
N GLU A 328 -23.56 5.18 -2.56
CA GLU A 328 -23.75 4.94 -3.98
C GLU A 328 -22.42 4.75 -4.71
N LEU A 329 -21.42 5.56 -4.39
CA LEU A 329 -20.08 5.43 -4.98
C LEU A 329 -19.37 4.16 -4.47
N TRP A 330 -19.59 3.77 -3.22
CA TRP A 330 -19.13 2.48 -2.70
C TRP A 330 -19.73 1.33 -3.53
N ASP A 331 -21.06 1.28 -3.64
CA ASP A 331 -21.78 0.21 -4.35
C ASP A 331 -21.40 0.19 -5.84
N TYR A 332 -21.29 1.35 -6.49
CA TYR A 332 -20.85 1.48 -7.89
C TYR A 332 -19.47 0.86 -8.10
N THR A 333 -18.49 1.23 -7.28
CA THR A 333 -17.13 0.73 -7.43
C THR A 333 -17.02 -0.77 -7.15
N VAL A 334 -17.72 -1.29 -6.12
CA VAL A 334 -17.76 -2.72 -5.80
C VAL A 334 -18.39 -3.54 -6.94
N LEU A 335 -19.46 -3.03 -7.53
CA LEU A 335 -20.09 -3.70 -8.68
C LEU A 335 -19.17 -3.72 -9.90
N LEU A 336 -18.53 -2.60 -10.20
CA LEU A 336 -17.60 -2.52 -11.32
C LEU A 336 -16.39 -3.43 -11.11
N ASP A 337 -15.83 -3.48 -9.89
CA ASP A 337 -14.75 -4.39 -9.52
C ASP A 337 -15.17 -5.85 -9.71
N GLY A 338 -16.35 -6.22 -9.23
CA GLY A 338 -16.89 -7.59 -9.35
C GLY A 338 -17.12 -8.02 -10.80
N LEU A 339 -17.58 -7.10 -11.67
CA LEU A 339 -17.78 -7.37 -13.09
C LEU A 339 -16.46 -7.53 -13.85
N LEU A 340 -15.40 -6.87 -13.41
CA LEU A 340 -14.08 -6.90 -14.06
C LEU A 340 -13.15 -7.98 -13.51
N ALA A 341 -13.40 -8.50 -12.31
CA ALA A 341 -12.55 -9.50 -11.66
C ALA A 341 -12.20 -10.73 -12.55
N PRO A 342 -13.10 -11.29 -13.36
CA PRO A 342 -12.74 -12.38 -14.28
C PRO A 342 -11.74 -11.95 -15.36
N VAL A 343 -11.83 -10.71 -15.85
CA VAL A 343 -10.92 -10.14 -16.86
C VAL A 343 -9.56 -9.90 -16.25
N ASP A 344 -9.51 -9.33 -15.02
CA ASP A 344 -8.27 -9.07 -14.31
C ASP A 344 -7.52 -10.37 -13.99
N THR A 345 -8.23 -11.38 -13.48
CA THR A 345 -7.65 -12.72 -13.26
C THR A 345 -7.08 -13.34 -14.53
N ALA A 346 -7.75 -13.16 -15.67
CA ALA A 346 -7.26 -13.66 -16.95
C ALA A 346 -6.02 -12.90 -17.44
N ARG A 347 -5.98 -11.56 -17.24
CA ARG A 347 -4.80 -10.73 -17.54
C ARG A 347 -3.59 -11.13 -16.71
N GLU A 348 -3.76 -11.34 -15.41
CA GLU A 348 -2.69 -11.80 -14.50
C GLU A 348 -2.14 -13.16 -14.95
N ARG A 349 -3.00 -14.11 -15.31
CA ARG A 349 -2.59 -15.43 -15.83
C ARG A 349 -1.83 -15.32 -17.16
N ALA A 350 -2.28 -14.44 -18.05
CA ALA A 350 -1.60 -14.20 -19.33
C ALA A 350 -0.21 -13.58 -19.12
N ALA A 351 -0.07 -12.62 -18.19
CA ALA A 351 1.21 -12.03 -17.81
C ALA A 351 2.17 -13.04 -17.17
N ALA A 352 1.64 -14.04 -16.44
CA ALA A 352 2.42 -15.15 -15.88
C ALA A 352 2.76 -16.26 -16.90
N GLY A 353 2.49 -16.06 -18.21
CA GLY A 353 2.84 -16.98 -19.28
C GLY A 353 1.84 -18.14 -19.50
N ALA A 354 0.67 -18.12 -18.88
CA ALA A 354 -0.39 -19.07 -19.14
C ALA A 354 -1.13 -18.70 -20.44
N SER A 355 -1.12 -19.63 -21.39
CA SER A 355 -1.56 -19.46 -22.78
C SER A 355 -3.07 -19.32 -22.98
N SER A 356 -3.66 -18.19 -22.60
CA SER A 356 -4.99 -17.80 -23.09
C SER A 356 -5.07 -16.28 -23.24
N ALA A 357 -5.51 -15.82 -24.41
CA ALA A 357 -5.83 -14.41 -24.60
C ALA A 357 -6.86 -13.99 -23.54
N PRO A 358 -6.64 -12.86 -22.82
CA PRO A 358 -7.59 -12.41 -21.82
C PRO A 358 -8.94 -12.17 -22.49
N PRO A 359 -10.06 -12.57 -21.85
CA PRO A 359 -11.37 -12.21 -22.33
C PRO A 359 -11.44 -10.69 -22.48
N ARG A 360 -11.99 -10.21 -23.59
CA ARG A 360 -12.29 -8.77 -23.71
C ARG A 360 -13.22 -8.40 -22.55
N ALA A 361 -12.88 -7.31 -21.85
CA ALA A 361 -13.84 -6.70 -20.93
C ALA A 361 -15.16 -6.54 -21.69
N PRO A 362 -16.30 -6.87 -21.09
CA PRO A 362 -17.56 -6.54 -21.69
C PRO A 362 -17.59 -5.00 -21.84
N LEU A 363 -17.28 -4.52 -23.04
CA LEU A 363 -17.61 -3.15 -23.40
C LEU A 363 -19.12 -3.09 -23.23
N PHE A 364 -19.57 -2.32 -22.28
CA PHE A 364 -21.00 -2.09 -22.07
C PHE A 364 -21.47 -1.23 -23.26
N PRO A 365 -22.14 -1.80 -24.28
CA PRO A 365 -22.51 -1.04 -25.48
C PRO A 365 -23.42 0.16 -25.16
N ASP A 366 -23.99 0.19 -23.96
CA ASP A 366 -24.83 1.26 -23.43
C ASP A 366 -24.22 1.83 -22.10
N ALA A 367 -22.90 1.80 -21.95
CA ALA A 367 -22.26 2.41 -20.78
C ALA A 367 -22.52 3.92 -20.78
N ASP A 368 -22.82 4.47 -19.62
CA ASP A 368 -22.77 5.90 -19.41
C ASP A 368 -21.35 6.42 -19.60
N ASP A 369 -21.20 7.71 -19.89
CA ASP A 369 -19.91 8.31 -20.21
C ASP A 369 -18.85 8.16 -19.09
N LEU A 370 -19.27 8.16 -17.82
CA LEU A 370 -18.37 7.94 -16.67
C LEU A 370 -17.75 6.53 -16.68
N SER A 371 -18.59 5.49 -16.81
CA SER A 371 -18.14 4.10 -16.82
C SER A 371 -17.28 3.81 -18.04
N ASP A 372 -17.67 4.31 -19.21
CA ASP A 372 -16.91 4.19 -20.46
C ASP A 372 -15.53 4.85 -20.32
N TRP A 373 -15.47 6.06 -19.77
CA TRP A 373 -14.21 6.76 -19.55
C TRP A 373 -13.29 6.02 -18.56
N ILE A 374 -13.82 5.57 -17.40
CA ILE A 374 -13.02 4.85 -16.40
C ILE A 374 -12.43 3.56 -16.99
N LEU A 375 -13.27 2.77 -17.69
CA LEU A 375 -12.84 1.53 -18.33
C LEU A 375 -11.78 1.78 -19.40
N THR A 376 -11.96 2.83 -20.20
CA THR A 376 -11.02 3.20 -21.25
C THR A 376 -9.68 3.63 -20.66
N VAL A 377 -9.67 4.53 -19.68
CA VAL A 377 -8.44 4.99 -19.00
C VAL A 377 -7.68 3.82 -18.36
N GLN A 378 -8.39 2.86 -17.75
CA GLN A 378 -7.79 1.65 -17.15
C GLN A 378 -7.41 0.58 -18.20
N GLY A 379 -7.52 0.87 -19.49
CA GLY A 379 -7.09 -0.02 -20.57
C GLY A 379 -7.99 -1.25 -20.78
N TYR A 380 -9.27 -1.18 -20.38
CA TYR A 380 -10.25 -2.24 -20.68
C TYR A 380 -10.85 -2.11 -22.10
N GLY A 381 -10.72 -0.96 -22.72
CA GLY A 381 -11.11 -0.70 -24.09
C GLY A 381 -9.94 -0.66 -25.08
N PRO A 382 -10.21 -0.64 -26.40
CA PRO A 382 -9.17 -0.43 -27.41
C PRO A 382 -8.67 1.03 -27.36
N ALA A 383 -7.36 1.25 -27.51
CA ALA A 383 -6.78 2.60 -27.51
C ALA A 383 -7.43 3.57 -28.51
N PRO A 384 -7.82 3.18 -29.76
CA PRO A 384 -8.53 4.06 -30.68
C PRO A 384 -9.84 4.62 -30.14
N HIS A 385 -10.54 3.90 -29.27
CA HIS A 385 -11.81 4.33 -28.70
C HIS A 385 -11.70 5.68 -27.96
N ALA A 386 -10.63 5.88 -27.18
CA ALA A 386 -10.43 7.15 -26.50
C ALA A 386 -10.30 8.34 -27.47
N LEU A 387 -9.62 8.12 -28.59
CA LEU A 387 -9.47 9.12 -29.64
C LEU A 387 -10.78 9.41 -30.36
N ASP A 388 -11.57 8.38 -30.70
CA ASP A 388 -12.87 8.51 -31.33
C ASP A 388 -13.82 9.31 -30.44
N ARG A 389 -13.89 8.94 -29.15
CA ARG A 389 -14.70 9.64 -28.15
C ARG A 389 -14.28 11.10 -27.98
N TRP A 390 -12.95 11.39 -28.00
CA TRP A 390 -12.48 12.78 -27.98
C TRP A 390 -12.88 13.55 -29.25
N HIS A 391 -12.82 12.94 -30.43
CA HIS A 391 -13.24 13.58 -31.68
C HIS A 391 -14.76 13.89 -31.70
N GLU A 392 -15.57 13.01 -31.14
CA GLU A 392 -17.02 13.16 -31.02
C GLU A 392 -17.41 14.24 -30.02
N THR A 393 -16.80 14.21 -28.81
CA THR A 393 -17.26 15.00 -27.66
C THR A 393 -16.51 16.30 -27.46
N ARG A 394 -15.24 16.35 -27.88
CA ARG A 394 -14.28 17.43 -27.58
C ARG A 394 -14.12 17.67 -26.07
N SER A 395 -14.49 16.71 -25.25
CA SER A 395 -14.42 16.79 -23.80
C SER A 395 -12.97 16.73 -23.31
N PRO A 396 -12.56 17.56 -22.32
CA PRO A 396 -11.24 17.44 -21.68
C PRO A 396 -11.00 16.07 -21.03
N ALA A 397 -12.04 15.39 -20.54
CA ALA A 397 -11.93 14.03 -20.01
C ALA A 397 -11.45 13.05 -21.09
N TRP A 398 -12.06 13.10 -22.27
CA TRP A 398 -11.68 12.23 -23.38
C TRP A 398 -10.33 12.62 -24.00
N LEU A 399 -9.93 13.91 -23.96
CA LEU A 399 -8.57 14.31 -24.34
C LEU A 399 -7.53 13.71 -23.40
N VAL A 400 -7.79 13.69 -22.08
CA VAL A 400 -6.91 13.04 -21.09
C VAL A 400 -6.76 11.56 -21.43
N ALA A 401 -7.86 10.84 -21.66
CA ALA A 401 -7.81 9.43 -22.03
C ALA A 401 -7.03 9.19 -23.34
N ALA A 402 -7.33 9.97 -24.37
CA ALA A 402 -6.73 9.82 -25.69
C ALA A 402 -5.22 10.06 -25.67
N ILE A 403 -4.74 11.13 -25.00
CA ILE A 403 -3.31 11.45 -24.97
C ILE A 403 -2.52 10.54 -24.02
N ALA A 404 -3.15 10.09 -22.91
CA ALA A 404 -2.50 9.17 -21.97
C ALA A 404 -2.27 7.78 -22.57
N LEU A 405 -3.21 7.30 -23.39
CA LEU A 405 -3.16 5.98 -24.03
C LEU A 405 -2.51 6.01 -25.42
N ALA A 406 -2.18 7.18 -25.94
CA ALA A 406 -1.60 7.31 -27.28
C ALA A 406 -0.18 6.71 -27.32
N ASP A 407 0.04 5.88 -28.34
CA ASP A 407 1.37 5.48 -28.78
C ASP A 407 1.89 6.48 -29.82
N PRO A 408 3.23 6.61 -29.99
CA PRO A 408 3.81 7.43 -31.04
C PRO A 408 3.31 7.00 -32.43
N GLY A 409 2.71 7.91 -33.19
CA GLY A 409 2.16 7.58 -34.50
C GLY A 409 1.44 8.73 -35.19
N HIS A 410 0.58 8.40 -36.15
CA HIS A 410 -0.11 9.36 -37.02
C HIS A 410 -1.00 10.35 -36.26
N THR A 411 -1.54 9.97 -35.10
CA THR A 411 -2.45 10.80 -34.30
C THR A 411 -1.70 11.77 -33.38
N THR A 412 -0.41 11.57 -33.16
CA THR A 412 0.43 12.35 -32.23
C THR A 412 0.39 13.86 -32.51
N PRO A 413 0.54 14.35 -33.76
CA PRO A 413 0.52 15.80 -34.03
C PRO A 413 -0.81 16.46 -33.63
N GLY A 414 -1.95 15.80 -33.88
CA GLY A 414 -3.27 16.31 -33.52
C GLY A 414 -3.48 16.40 -32.01
N LEU A 415 -2.99 15.44 -31.25
CA LEU A 415 -3.05 15.43 -29.79
C LEU A 415 -2.14 16.51 -29.18
N ILE A 416 -0.93 16.69 -29.72
CA ILE A 416 -0.02 17.75 -29.29
C ILE A 416 -0.61 19.14 -29.60
N ALA A 417 -1.24 19.32 -30.76
CA ALA A 417 -1.92 20.57 -31.10
C ALA A 417 -3.05 20.87 -30.11
N ALA A 418 -3.91 19.88 -29.82
CA ALA A 418 -4.97 20.02 -28.82
C ALA A 418 -4.45 20.33 -27.41
N ALA A 419 -3.31 19.74 -27.04
CA ALA A 419 -2.67 20.04 -25.75
C ALA A 419 -2.24 21.52 -25.65
N ARG A 420 -1.78 22.13 -26.74
CA ARG A 420 -1.36 23.55 -26.78
C ARG A 420 -2.53 24.52 -26.69
N GLU A 421 -3.70 24.11 -27.14
CA GLU A 421 -4.92 24.93 -27.09
C GLU A 421 -5.61 24.87 -25.72
N LEU A 422 -5.19 23.93 -24.86
CA LEU A 422 -5.84 23.74 -23.57
C LEU A 422 -5.47 24.87 -22.59
N ALA A 423 -6.50 25.48 -21.98
CA ALA A 423 -6.29 26.54 -21.01
C ALA A 423 -5.51 26.02 -19.77
N PRO A 424 -4.50 26.78 -19.30
CA PRO A 424 -3.71 26.38 -18.16
C PRO A 424 -4.50 26.11 -16.86
N GLU A 425 -5.67 26.75 -16.71
CA GLU A 425 -6.60 26.61 -15.57
C GLU A 425 -7.44 25.31 -15.63
N SER A 426 -7.42 24.62 -16.77
CA SER A 426 -8.17 23.37 -16.94
C SER A 426 -7.62 22.29 -15.99
N PRO A 427 -8.49 21.56 -15.28
CA PRO A 427 -8.07 20.39 -14.50
C PRO A 427 -7.34 19.31 -15.31
N ALA A 428 -7.55 19.29 -16.64
CA ALA A 428 -6.88 18.38 -17.57
C ALA A 428 -5.42 18.79 -17.87
N PHE A 429 -5.08 20.06 -17.66
CA PHE A 429 -3.82 20.65 -18.12
C PHE A 429 -2.55 19.89 -17.64
N PRO A 430 -2.42 19.51 -16.35
CA PRO A 430 -1.25 18.76 -15.88
C PRO A 430 -1.06 17.42 -16.61
N THR A 431 -2.12 16.64 -16.74
CA THR A 431 -2.09 15.33 -17.40
C THR A 431 -1.80 15.45 -18.91
N VAL A 432 -2.53 16.34 -19.57
CA VAL A 432 -2.41 16.53 -21.03
C VAL A 432 -1.02 17.02 -21.39
N MET A 433 -0.46 18.00 -20.68
CA MET A 433 0.87 18.55 -20.97
C MET A 433 2.01 17.56 -20.65
N TYR A 434 1.85 16.77 -19.57
CA TYR A 434 2.80 15.71 -19.25
C TYR A 434 2.88 14.66 -20.37
N HIS A 435 1.74 14.21 -20.89
CA HIS A 435 1.70 13.22 -21.98
C HIS A 435 2.06 13.83 -23.33
N ALA A 436 1.80 15.11 -23.57
CA ALA A 436 2.30 15.81 -24.75
C ALA A 436 3.84 15.83 -24.76
N ALA A 437 4.46 16.16 -23.63
CA ALA A 437 5.91 16.09 -23.49
C ALA A 437 6.45 14.66 -23.69
N ARG A 438 5.77 13.63 -23.14
CA ARG A 438 6.09 12.21 -23.38
C ARG A 438 6.09 11.89 -24.87
N LEU A 439 5.02 12.22 -25.57
CA LEU A 439 4.90 11.96 -27.01
C LEU A 439 5.97 12.70 -27.83
N LEU A 440 6.30 13.93 -27.47
CA LEU A 440 7.41 14.67 -28.10
C LEU A 440 8.77 13.99 -27.91
N ILE A 441 9.01 13.43 -26.72
CA ILE A 441 10.23 12.65 -26.42
C ILE A 441 10.27 11.40 -27.28
N GLU A 442 9.20 10.63 -27.27
CA GLU A 442 9.08 9.34 -27.97
C GLU A 442 9.14 9.49 -29.51
N THR A 443 8.72 10.64 -30.02
CA THR A 443 8.80 10.98 -31.47
C THR A 443 10.10 11.70 -31.84
N GLY A 444 11.06 11.83 -30.92
CA GLY A 444 12.38 12.42 -31.18
C GLY A 444 12.42 13.95 -31.21
N GLN A 445 11.35 14.63 -30.79
CA GLN A 445 11.25 16.09 -30.76
C GLN A 445 11.75 16.68 -29.43
N ALA A 446 12.97 16.31 -29.06
CA ALA A 446 13.57 16.59 -27.75
C ALA A 446 13.66 18.07 -27.38
N ASP A 447 13.98 18.95 -28.35
CA ASP A 447 14.10 20.40 -28.09
C ASP A 447 12.73 21.00 -27.77
N GLU A 448 11.71 20.57 -28.48
CA GLU A 448 10.33 21.00 -28.23
C GLU A 448 9.82 20.49 -26.89
N ALA A 449 10.10 19.23 -26.56
CA ALA A 449 9.77 18.66 -25.24
C ALA A 449 10.42 19.45 -24.09
N ARG A 450 11.69 19.90 -24.26
CA ARG A 450 12.36 20.76 -23.26
C ARG A 450 11.64 22.10 -23.09
N VAL A 451 11.28 22.75 -24.19
CA VAL A 451 10.55 24.03 -24.14
C VAL A 451 9.22 23.86 -23.38
N VAL A 452 8.47 22.80 -23.68
CA VAL A 452 7.22 22.48 -22.97
C VAL A 452 7.48 22.28 -21.48
N LEU A 453 8.40 21.38 -21.11
CA LEU A 453 8.68 21.07 -19.72
C LEU A 453 9.24 22.25 -18.94
N ASP A 454 10.16 23.02 -19.51
CA ASP A 454 10.72 24.22 -18.88
C ASP A 454 9.64 25.31 -18.67
N GLY A 455 8.66 25.40 -19.57
CA GLY A 455 7.49 26.27 -19.41
C GLY A 455 6.53 25.81 -18.31
N LEU A 456 6.43 24.50 -18.06
CA LEU A 456 5.56 23.95 -17.01
C LEU A 456 6.16 24.06 -15.60
N LEU A 457 7.48 23.99 -15.47
CA LEU A 457 8.16 23.88 -14.16
C LEU A 457 7.84 25.00 -13.17
N PRO A 458 7.73 26.29 -13.54
CA PRO A 458 7.38 27.35 -12.60
C PRO A 458 6.01 27.10 -11.95
N ARG A 459 5.00 26.78 -12.77
CA ARG A 459 3.64 26.50 -12.31
C ARG A 459 3.56 25.20 -11.53
N ALA A 460 4.20 24.15 -12.04
CA ALA A 460 4.23 22.86 -11.36
C ALA A 460 4.81 22.95 -9.95
N ARG A 461 5.85 23.78 -9.76
CA ARG A 461 6.45 24.03 -8.44
C ARG A 461 5.54 24.82 -7.49
N ALA A 462 4.69 25.69 -8.02
CA ALA A 462 3.82 26.55 -7.23
C ALA A 462 2.49 25.89 -6.87
N GLU A 463 1.89 25.10 -7.79
CA GLU A 463 0.48 24.74 -7.73
C GLU A 463 0.22 23.22 -7.76
N TRP A 464 1.13 22.43 -8.39
CA TRP A 464 0.83 21.01 -8.62
C TRP A 464 1.15 20.12 -7.43
N PRO A 465 0.48 18.95 -7.31
CA PRO A 465 0.89 17.91 -6.40
C PRO A 465 2.36 17.54 -6.59
N ARG A 466 3.02 17.18 -5.51
CA ARG A 466 4.47 16.90 -5.50
C ARG A 466 4.82 15.72 -6.43
N SER A 467 3.99 14.69 -6.45
CA SER A 467 4.12 13.55 -7.36
C SER A 467 4.12 13.99 -8.83
N SER A 468 3.20 14.88 -9.19
CA SER A 468 3.11 15.42 -10.55
C SER A 468 4.32 16.29 -10.93
N LEU A 469 4.80 17.14 -10.01
CA LEU A 469 6.05 17.87 -10.20
C LEU A 469 7.23 16.92 -10.42
N ASN A 470 7.34 15.88 -9.58
CA ASN A 470 8.44 14.90 -9.69
C ASN A 470 8.39 14.12 -11.01
N ALA A 471 7.20 13.83 -11.55
CA ALA A 471 7.03 13.22 -12.86
C ALA A 471 7.54 14.13 -13.98
N VAL A 472 7.25 15.44 -13.93
CA VAL A 472 7.79 16.44 -14.89
C VAL A 472 9.30 16.55 -14.76
N LEU A 473 9.86 16.60 -13.54
CA LEU A 473 11.29 16.64 -13.30
C LEU A 473 11.98 15.37 -13.82
N ALA A 474 11.33 14.21 -13.74
CA ALA A 474 11.84 12.95 -14.29
C ALA A 474 11.98 13.02 -15.82
N GLN A 475 10.94 13.47 -16.53
CA GLN A 475 11.03 13.67 -17.97
C GLN A 475 12.10 14.70 -18.35
N ARG A 476 12.22 15.76 -17.55
CA ARG A 476 13.24 16.80 -17.82
C ARG A 476 14.67 16.30 -17.62
N ALA A 477 14.90 15.41 -16.65
CA ALA A 477 16.19 14.76 -16.44
C ALA A 477 16.62 13.90 -17.64
N VAL A 478 15.68 13.17 -18.25
CA VAL A 478 15.91 12.37 -19.47
C VAL A 478 16.34 13.24 -20.66
N LEU A 479 15.97 14.51 -20.67
CA LEU A 479 16.30 15.48 -21.71
C LEU A 479 17.53 16.34 -21.39
N ALA A 480 18.30 16.02 -20.36
CA ALA A 480 19.48 16.79 -20.00
C ALA A 480 20.53 16.85 -21.14
N ARG A 481 21.19 17.98 -21.30
CA ARG A 481 22.25 18.19 -22.29
C ARG A 481 23.64 17.88 -21.75
N GLY A 482 23.75 17.67 -20.43
CA GLY A 482 25.01 17.37 -19.76
C GLY A 482 24.81 16.97 -18.30
N LEU A 483 25.92 16.65 -17.64
CA LEU A 483 25.93 16.14 -16.26
C LEU A 483 25.38 17.14 -15.24
N ASP A 484 25.73 18.44 -15.38
CA ASP A 484 25.25 19.49 -14.46
C ASP A 484 23.73 19.69 -14.57
N GLU A 485 23.21 19.67 -15.79
CA GLU A 485 21.76 19.77 -16.01
C GLU A 485 21.03 18.53 -15.50
N PHE A 486 21.55 17.34 -15.76
CA PHE A 486 21.03 16.09 -15.18
C PHE A 486 21.01 16.16 -13.65
N ALA A 487 22.12 16.59 -13.04
CA ALA A 487 22.24 16.72 -11.60
C ALA A 487 21.17 17.65 -11.00
N SER A 488 20.83 18.75 -11.69
CA SER A 488 19.84 19.72 -11.23
C SER A 488 18.40 19.16 -11.13
N PHE A 489 18.09 18.06 -11.84
CA PHE A 489 16.80 17.38 -11.83
C PHE A 489 16.83 16.03 -11.09
N SER A 490 18.01 15.63 -10.61
CA SER A 490 18.19 14.32 -9.96
C SER A 490 17.73 14.28 -8.51
N LEU A 491 17.73 15.42 -7.83
CA LEU A 491 17.32 15.54 -6.44
C LEU A 491 15.88 16.05 -6.36
N ARG A 492 15.01 15.25 -5.72
CA ARG A 492 13.57 15.56 -5.63
C ARG A 492 13.08 15.33 -4.21
N PRO A 493 12.14 16.15 -3.72
CA PRO A 493 11.46 15.88 -2.46
C PRO A 493 10.51 14.68 -2.64
N PRO A 494 10.54 13.67 -1.77
CA PRO A 494 9.60 12.56 -1.84
C PRO A 494 8.15 13.04 -1.71
N SER A 495 7.24 12.39 -2.45
CA SER A 495 5.80 12.61 -2.34
C SER A 495 5.24 11.89 -1.12
N LEU A 496 5.79 10.71 -0.80
CA LEU A 496 5.38 9.86 0.30
C LEU A 496 6.58 9.07 0.82
N PHE A 497 6.51 8.63 2.07
CA PHE A 497 7.36 7.56 2.60
C PHE A 497 6.50 6.35 2.96
N THR A 498 6.98 5.16 2.63
CA THR A 498 6.32 3.90 2.99
C THR A 498 7.28 3.00 3.76
N PHE A 499 6.72 2.09 4.56
CA PHE A 499 7.46 1.05 5.26
C PHE A 499 7.20 -0.35 4.68
N ASP A 500 6.44 -0.45 3.58
CA ASP A 500 6.18 -1.71 2.89
C ASP A 500 7.40 -2.17 2.09
N LEU A 501 7.78 -3.45 2.27
CA LEU A 501 8.87 -4.07 1.52
C LEU A 501 8.52 -4.28 0.04
N ASP A 502 7.25 -4.48 -0.26
CA ASP A 502 6.76 -4.70 -1.63
C ASP A 502 6.66 -3.38 -2.41
N GLY A 503 6.90 -2.24 -1.75
CA GLY A 503 6.84 -0.92 -2.36
C GLY A 503 5.44 -0.39 -2.59
N ARG A 504 4.45 -0.92 -1.88
CA ARG A 504 3.08 -0.39 -1.92
C ARG A 504 3.05 1.03 -1.40
N GLU A 505 2.25 1.85 -2.05
CA GLU A 505 1.99 3.24 -1.67
C GLU A 505 1.00 3.25 -0.50
N LEU A 506 1.53 3.27 0.73
CA LEU A 506 0.72 3.33 1.95
C LEU A 506 0.69 4.76 2.49
N PRO A 507 -0.46 5.22 3.02
CA PRO A 507 -0.54 6.51 3.71
C PRO A 507 0.42 6.56 4.91
N GLU A 508 0.99 7.73 5.19
CA GLU A 508 1.87 7.93 6.37
C GLU A 508 1.16 7.65 7.71
N GLU A 509 -0.18 7.72 7.73
CA GLU A 509 -1.02 7.53 8.92
C GLU A 509 -1.45 6.08 9.14
N ASP A 510 -0.99 5.11 8.34
CA ASP A 510 -1.35 3.72 8.55
C ASP A 510 -0.76 3.23 9.88
N GLU A 511 -1.64 2.80 10.81
CA GLU A 511 -1.28 2.29 12.14
C GLU A 511 -0.31 1.09 12.10
N PHE A 512 -0.11 0.49 10.93
CA PHE A 512 0.90 -0.54 10.70
C PHE A 512 2.31 0.03 10.44
N ALA A 513 2.45 1.34 10.25
CA ALA A 513 3.74 2.00 10.28
C ALA A 513 4.34 1.79 11.68
N ASN A 514 5.46 1.05 11.74
CA ASN A 514 6.11 0.70 13.01
C ASN A 514 6.31 1.96 13.87
N PRO A 515 5.63 2.13 15.02
CA PRO A 515 5.74 3.32 15.85
C PRO A 515 7.17 3.57 16.36
N GLU A 516 8.02 2.54 16.42
CA GLU A 516 9.44 2.67 16.77
C GLU A 516 10.26 3.28 15.61
N ALA A 517 9.89 3.03 14.36
CA ALA A 517 10.52 3.67 13.20
C ALA A 517 10.03 5.11 13.00
N ALA A 518 8.79 5.42 13.38
CA ALA A 518 8.27 6.78 13.40
C ALA A 518 8.93 7.67 14.47
N SER A 519 9.47 7.09 15.55
CA SER A 519 10.19 7.81 16.61
C SER A 519 11.63 8.18 16.26
N GLU A 520 12.23 7.56 15.24
CA GLU A 520 13.62 7.84 14.81
C GLU A 520 13.75 8.89 13.70
N GLY A 521 12.63 9.40 13.18
CA GLY A 521 12.60 10.51 12.23
C GLY A 521 11.82 11.71 12.80
N PRO A 522 12.12 12.96 12.41
CA PRO A 522 11.34 14.09 12.85
C PRO A 522 9.88 13.87 12.45
N ALA A 523 9.04 13.60 13.45
CA ALA A 523 7.61 13.53 13.31
C ALA A 523 7.11 14.87 12.77
N GLY A 524 6.31 14.83 11.73
CA GLY A 524 5.53 15.97 11.28
C GLY A 524 6.28 16.94 10.37
N THR A 525 5.87 17.03 9.13
CA THR A 525 5.94 18.25 8.28
C THR A 525 7.29 18.95 8.07
N ALA A 526 8.42 18.43 8.52
CA ALA A 526 9.69 18.89 8.00
C ALA A 526 9.70 18.55 6.51
N ARG A 527 9.72 19.56 5.65
CA ARG A 527 9.98 19.42 4.21
C ARG A 527 11.12 18.43 4.08
N ALA A 528 10.81 17.18 3.69
CA ALA A 528 11.83 16.17 3.53
C ALA A 528 12.89 16.75 2.60
N ALA A 529 14.15 16.69 3.04
CA ALA A 529 15.27 17.15 2.20
C ALA A 529 15.16 16.44 0.85
N ALA A 530 15.50 17.13 -0.22
CA ALA A 530 15.51 16.52 -1.54
C ALA A 530 16.49 15.34 -1.55
N LEU A 531 16.01 14.17 -1.98
CA LEU A 531 16.76 12.93 -2.08
C LEU A 531 17.09 12.64 -3.55
N LEU A 532 18.15 11.87 -3.78
CA LEU A 532 18.42 11.34 -5.12
C LEU A 532 17.25 10.42 -5.53
N ALA A 533 16.57 10.77 -6.61
CA ALA A 533 15.45 9.99 -7.09
C ALA A 533 15.91 8.63 -7.65
N ASP A 534 15.05 7.60 -7.55
CA ASP A 534 15.41 6.23 -7.95
C ASP A 534 15.77 6.12 -9.44
N ASP A 535 15.04 6.83 -10.32
CA ASP A 535 15.32 6.90 -11.75
C ASP A 535 16.66 7.59 -12.07
N ALA A 536 17.01 8.61 -11.27
CA ALA A 536 18.31 9.26 -11.38
C ALA A 536 19.44 8.34 -10.90
N ALA A 537 19.25 7.63 -9.80
CA ALA A 537 20.18 6.62 -9.32
C ALA A 537 20.36 5.49 -10.35
N ALA A 538 19.28 5.00 -10.95
CA ALA A 538 19.32 4.02 -12.03
C ALA A 538 20.10 4.56 -13.24
N THR A 539 19.87 5.80 -13.65
CA THR A 539 20.65 6.45 -14.72
C THR A 539 22.15 6.47 -14.42
N ILE A 540 22.54 6.85 -13.19
CA ILE A 540 23.97 6.87 -12.77
C ILE A 540 24.54 5.45 -12.77
N ASN A 541 23.81 4.47 -12.32
CA ASN A 541 24.27 3.09 -12.15
C ASN A 541 24.34 2.32 -13.47
N GLU A 542 23.39 2.54 -14.37
CA GLU A 542 23.16 1.69 -15.53
C GLU A 542 23.53 2.34 -16.85
N LEU A 543 23.39 3.67 -16.94
CA LEU A 543 23.54 4.38 -18.21
C LEU A 543 24.78 5.28 -18.27
N LEU A 544 25.35 5.71 -17.11
CA LEU A 544 26.57 6.48 -17.09
C LEU A 544 27.81 5.57 -16.99
N PRO A 545 28.79 5.69 -17.92
CA PRO A 545 30.10 5.11 -17.76
C PRO A 545 30.79 5.60 -16.49
N VAL A 546 31.72 4.82 -15.93
CA VAL A 546 32.42 5.16 -14.68
C VAL A 546 33.17 6.49 -14.77
N ALA A 547 33.68 6.85 -15.93
CA ALA A 547 34.35 8.13 -16.15
C ALA A 547 33.41 9.32 -15.90
N GLN A 548 32.17 9.22 -16.38
CA GLN A 548 31.16 10.26 -16.22
C GLN A 548 30.53 10.25 -14.84
N ALA A 549 30.35 9.09 -14.23
CA ALA A 549 29.97 9.01 -12.83
C ALA A 549 31.01 9.71 -11.92
N ALA A 550 32.29 9.53 -12.20
CA ALA A 550 33.37 10.26 -11.51
C ALA A 550 33.39 11.75 -11.83
N GLU A 551 33.03 12.15 -13.04
CA GLU A 551 32.92 13.57 -13.44
C GLU A 551 31.72 14.25 -12.77
N LEU A 552 30.57 13.57 -12.66
CA LEU A 552 29.35 14.04 -11.99
C LEU A 552 29.59 14.47 -10.54
N THR A 553 30.61 13.90 -9.87
CA THR A 553 31.00 14.30 -8.50
C THR A 553 31.45 15.73 -8.37
N GLY A 554 31.84 16.37 -9.48
CA GLY A 554 32.25 17.79 -9.56
C GLY A 554 31.09 18.75 -9.85
N SER A 555 29.88 18.24 -10.05
CA SER A 555 28.72 19.07 -10.35
C SER A 555 28.33 19.96 -9.16
N LYS A 556 28.16 21.26 -9.45
CA LYS A 556 27.69 22.25 -8.45
C LYS A 556 26.21 22.07 -8.10
N SER A 557 25.47 21.37 -8.93
CA SER A 557 24.07 21.08 -8.72
C SER A 557 23.82 19.93 -7.72
N LEU A 558 24.87 19.16 -7.35
CA LEU A 558 24.80 18.15 -6.31
C LEU A 558 25.31 18.68 -4.96
N PRO A 559 24.56 18.61 -3.87
CA PRO A 559 25.07 18.82 -2.51
C PRO A 559 26.23 17.89 -2.17
N GLY A 560 27.12 18.33 -1.26
CA GLY A 560 28.34 17.58 -0.90
C GLY A 560 28.10 16.14 -0.48
N GLU A 561 27.04 15.86 0.26
CA GLU A 561 26.66 14.51 0.67
C GLU A 561 26.44 13.56 -0.53
N TRP A 562 25.75 14.05 -1.57
CA TRP A 562 25.50 13.29 -2.80
C TRP A 562 26.73 13.21 -3.68
N GLN A 563 27.57 14.26 -3.72
CA GLN A 563 28.88 14.18 -4.38
C GLN A 563 29.72 13.07 -3.78
N HIS A 564 29.78 12.96 -2.44
CA HIS A 564 30.49 11.89 -1.73
C HIS A 564 29.86 10.51 -1.96
N ALA A 565 28.53 10.41 -1.98
CA ALA A 565 27.83 9.14 -2.25
C ALA A 565 28.16 8.62 -3.68
N VAL A 566 28.07 9.49 -4.69
CA VAL A 566 28.45 9.16 -6.08
C VAL A 566 29.92 8.83 -6.17
N ALA A 567 30.79 9.58 -5.48
CA ALA A 567 32.23 9.34 -5.48
C ALA A 567 32.60 7.97 -4.92
N ARG A 568 31.97 7.55 -3.82
CA ARG A 568 32.20 6.21 -3.25
C ARG A 568 31.83 5.11 -4.25
N ALA A 569 30.64 5.18 -4.87
CA ALA A 569 30.19 4.22 -5.87
C ALA A 569 31.08 4.22 -7.13
N ALA A 570 31.41 5.38 -7.65
CA ALA A 570 32.29 5.54 -8.81
C ALA A 570 33.70 5.00 -8.55
N TRP A 571 34.25 5.23 -7.34
CA TRP A 571 35.53 4.67 -6.95
C TRP A 571 35.52 3.14 -6.91
N VAL A 572 34.54 2.54 -6.26
CA VAL A 572 34.39 1.06 -6.21
C VAL A 572 34.23 0.50 -7.63
N ARG A 573 33.37 1.12 -8.45
CA ARG A 573 33.18 0.71 -9.86
C ARG A 573 34.49 0.79 -10.65
N ALA A 574 35.23 1.86 -10.47
CA ALA A 574 36.53 2.05 -11.13
C ALA A 574 37.55 0.99 -10.72
N VAL A 575 37.57 0.59 -9.43
CA VAL A 575 38.43 -0.51 -8.95
C VAL A 575 38.06 -1.84 -9.61
N LEU A 576 36.77 -2.13 -9.74
CA LEU A 576 36.30 -3.36 -10.37
C LEU A 576 36.59 -3.41 -11.88
N LEU A 577 36.63 -2.26 -12.54
CA LEU A 577 36.85 -2.11 -13.97
C LEU A 577 38.32 -1.83 -14.35
N ASP A 578 39.22 -1.75 -13.38
CA ASP A 578 40.61 -1.34 -13.57
C ASP A 578 40.74 0.05 -14.26
N ALA A 579 39.83 0.97 -13.95
CA ALA A 579 39.74 2.30 -14.51
C ALA A 579 40.51 3.33 -13.64
N GLU A 580 41.80 3.47 -13.84
CA GLU A 580 42.70 4.26 -12.97
C GLU A 580 42.33 5.74 -12.85
N ALA A 581 42.13 6.41 -13.96
CA ALA A 581 41.89 7.87 -13.96
C ALA A 581 40.56 8.26 -13.29
N PRO A 582 39.39 7.60 -13.61
CA PRO A 582 38.14 7.82 -12.88
C PRO A 582 38.25 7.43 -11.42
N GLY A 583 38.93 6.30 -11.12
CA GLY A 583 39.14 5.82 -9.75
C GLY A 583 39.90 6.81 -8.88
N SER A 584 41.00 7.37 -9.41
CA SER A 584 41.80 8.39 -8.73
C SER A 584 41.03 9.70 -8.52
N ARG A 585 40.20 10.11 -9.48
CA ARG A 585 39.35 11.29 -9.37
C ARG A 585 38.32 11.10 -8.21
N ALA A 586 37.58 10.00 -8.21
CA ALA A 586 36.60 9.70 -7.20
C ALA A 586 37.23 9.50 -5.81
N ALA A 587 38.38 8.77 -5.73
CA ALA A 587 39.12 8.52 -4.51
C ALA A 587 39.59 9.82 -3.84
N ARG A 588 40.03 10.82 -4.60
CA ARG A 588 40.41 12.14 -4.04
C ARG A 588 39.25 12.82 -3.30
N LEU A 589 38.04 12.69 -3.78
CA LEU A 589 36.86 13.24 -3.10
C LEU A 589 36.54 12.42 -1.86
N VAL A 590 36.50 11.07 -1.95
CA VAL A 590 36.30 10.17 -0.81
C VAL A 590 37.36 10.43 0.28
N SER A 591 38.61 10.66 -0.10
CA SER A 591 39.70 10.92 0.85
C SER A 591 39.59 12.27 1.59
N ARG A 592 38.70 13.15 1.20
CA ARG A 592 38.40 14.43 1.85
C ARG A 592 37.13 14.43 2.68
N ASP A 593 36.34 13.35 2.63
CA ASP A 593 35.07 13.25 3.35
C ASP A 593 35.32 13.17 4.87
N ARG A 594 34.76 14.12 5.61
CA ARG A 594 34.84 14.23 7.07
C ARG A 594 33.47 14.40 7.71
N ALA A 595 32.42 14.16 6.95
CA ALA A 595 31.04 14.41 7.42
C ALA A 595 30.67 13.53 8.62
N THR A 596 31.23 12.33 8.71
CA THR A 596 31.00 11.39 9.83
C THR A 596 32.31 10.73 10.27
N PRO A 597 32.38 10.15 11.49
CA PRO A 597 33.51 9.35 11.94
C PRO A 597 33.83 8.18 10.98
N GLU A 598 32.80 7.54 10.43
CA GLU A 598 32.94 6.45 9.45
C GLU A 598 33.58 6.95 8.15
N ALA A 599 33.09 8.07 7.63
CA ALA A 599 33.65 8.71 6.43
C ALA A 599 35.13 9.10 6.66
N SER A 600 35.46 9.64 7.82
CA SER A 600 36.84 9.98 8.18
C SER A 600 37.76 8.75 8.24
N ARG A 601 37.26 7.61 8.76
CA ARG A 601 38.03 6.34 8.75
C ARG A 601 38.20 5.81 7.33
N LEU A 602 37.17 5.85 6.50
CA LEU A 602 37.25 5.46 5.09
C LEU A 602 38.25 6.35 4.35
N ALA A 603 38.21 7.65 4.56
CA ALA A 603 39.14 8.61 3.96
C ALA A 603 40.60 8.26 4.25
N ALA A 604 40.91 7.82 5.49
CA ALA A 604 42.26 7.35 5.84
C ALA A 604 42.63 6.05 5.10
N LEU A 605 41.71 5.11 4.93
CA LEU A 605 41.91 3.85 4.22
C LEU A 605 42.09 4.00 2.71
N VAL A 606 41.60 5.09 2.14
CA VAL A 606 41.74 5.41 0.70
C VAL A 606 43.12 6.06 0.38
N GLN A 607 43.83 6.62 1.35
CA GLN A 607 45.13 7.24 1.11
C GLN A 607 46.19 6.28 0.51
N PRO A 608 46.33 5.01 0.99
CA PRO A 608 47.27 4.08 0.35
C PRO A 608 46.92 3.76 -1.12
N TYR A 609 45.63 3.76 -1.49
CA TYR A 609 45.21 3.64 -2.89
C TYR A 609 45.74 4.78 -3.75
N LEU A 610 45.63 6.01 -3.27
CA LEU A 610 46.10 7.20 -3.97
C LEU A 610 47.66 7.31 -4.03
N ALA A 611 48.33 6.76 -3.02
CA ALA A 611 49.79 6.78 -2.91
C ALA A 611 50.48 5.64 -3.67
N ALA A 612 49.75 4.59 -4.04
CA ALA A 612 50.30 3.38 -4.64
C ALA A 612 50.89 3.67 -6.05
N THR A 613 52.13 3.21 -6.26
CA THR A 613 52.85 3.36 -7.53
C THR A 613 52.67 2.16 -8.46
N SER A 614 52.33 0.97 -7.92
CA SER A 614 52.00 -0.21 -8.71
C SER A 614 50.50 -0.45 -8.80
N ALA A 615 50.03 -1.05 -9.89
CA ALA A 615 48.63 -1.45 -10.05
C ALA A 615 48.22 -2.51 -9.02
N THR A 616 49.13 -3.42 -8.65
CA THR A 616 48.93 -4.48 -7.69
C THR A 616 48.69 -3.93 -6.26
N ASP A 617 49.58 -3.01 -5.82
CA ASP A 617 49.44 -2.38 -4.50
C ASP A 617 48.20 -1.49 -4.43
N ARG A 618 47.93 -0.75 -5.51
CA ARG A 618 46.72 0.08 -5.63
C ARG A 618 45.44 -0.75 -5.49
N ARG A 619 45.38 -1.86 -6.21
CA ARG A 619 44.21 -2.78 -6.12
C ARG A 619 44.06 -3.39 -4.73
N PHE A 620 45.17 -3.85 -4.12
CA PHE A 620 45.11 -4.41 -2.77
C PHE A 620 44.70 -3.36 -1.73
N ALA A 621 45.21 -2.13 -1.82
CA ALA A 621 44.80 -1.04 -0.93
C ALA A 621 43.28 -0.77 -1.02
N ALA A 622 42.72 -0.77 -2.25
CA ALA A 622 41.28 -0.65 -2.43
C ALA A 622 40.52 -1.83 -1.85
N VAL A 623 40.92 -3.06 -2.12
CA VAL A 623 40.32 -4.29 -1.61
C VAL A 623 40.32 -4.31 -0.09
N PHE A 624 41.43 -3.91 0.53
CA PHE A 624 41.53 -3.80 1.99
C PHE A 624 40.57 -2.77 2.57
N ALA A 625 40.43 -1.61 1.93
CA ALA A 625 39.45 -0.61 2.34
C ALA A 625 38.00 -1.11 2.19
N LEU A 626 37.68 -1.85 1.12
CA LEU A 626 36.37 -2.45 0.89
C LEU A 626 36.02 -3.52 1.92
N LEU A 627 36.97 -4.38 2.28
CA LEU A 627 36.79 -5.39 3.32
C LEU A 627 36.49 -4.80 4.70
N ARG A 628 37.08 -3.65 5.01
CA ARG A 628 36.82 -2.92 6.26
C ARG A 628 35.55 -2.06 6.24
N ASN A 629 34.95 -1.89 5.06
CA ASN A 629 33.75 -1.05 4.87
C ASN A 629 32.69 -1.81 4.07
N PRO A 630 31.97 -2.74 4.69
CA PRO A 630 31.00 -3.63 4.03
C PRO A 630 29.82 -2.88 3.39
N GLY A 631 29.54 -1.65 3.79
CA GLY A 631 28.50 -0.82 3.16
C GLY A 631 28.89 -0.17 1.82
N LEU A 632 30.14 -0.38 1.34
CA LEU A 632 30.56 0.14 0.05
C LEU A 632 30.17 -0.79 -1.09
N GLY A 633 29.75 -0.19 -2.20
CA GLY A 633 29.41 -0.92 -3.43
C GLY A 633 29.57 -0.05 -4.67
N PRO A 634 29.47 -0.65 -5.87
CA PRO A 634 29.63 0.05 -7.15
C PRO A 634 28.39 0.82 -7.59
N TYR A 635 27.36 0.88 -6.77
CA TYR A 635 26.08 1.49 -7.10
C TYR A 635 25.70 2.58 -6.10
N VAL A 636 25.20 3.69 -6.63
CA VAL A 636 24.56 4.74 -5.82
C VAL A 636 23.15 4.27 -5.46
N ARG A 637 22.74 4.50 -4.26
CA ARG A 637 21.39 4.21 -3.80
C ARG A 637 20.54 5.47 -3.85
N GLY A 638 19.37 5.39 -4.48
CA GLY A 638 18.35 6.43 -4.47
C GLY A 638 17.44 6.35 -3.24
N GLY A 639 16.63 7.38 -3.08
CA GLY A 639 15.58 7.41 -2.06
C GLY A 639 16.06 7.39 -0.62
N ALA A 640 15.13 7.14 0.29
CA ALA A 640 15.44 6.89 1.69
C ALA A 640 15.68 5.40 1.85
N GLN A 641 16.92 5.01 1.94
CA GLN A 641 17.27 3.62 2.17
C GLN A 641 17.74 3.42 3.61
N ARG A 642 17.68 2.17 4.04
CA ARG A 642 18.32 1.75 5.27
C ARG A 642 19.71 2.40 5.36
N PRO A 643 20.02 3.12 6.45
CA PRO A 643 21.34 3.66 6.64
C PRO A 643 22.32 2.48 6.89
N ALA A 644 22.87 1.92 5.79
CA ALA A 644 23.94 0.93 5.89
C ALA A 644 25.16 1.66 6.47
N ARG A 645 25.55 1.32 7.68
CA ARG A 645 26.80 1.83 8.25
C ARG A 645 27.96 1.29 7.42
N LEU A 646 28.82 2.18 6.95
CA LEU A 646 29.93 1.79 6.08
C LEU A 646 30.86 0.77 6.74
N ASP A 647 31.00 0.80 8.05
CA ASP A 647 32.00 0.07 8.83
C ASP A 647 31.47 -1.13 9.61
N ARG A 648 30.21 -1.49 9.47
CA ARG A 648 29.58 -2.61 10.21
C ARG A 648 28.94 -3.63 9.30
N ILE A 649 29.22 -4.90 9.57
CA ILE A 649 28.44 -6.02 9.07
C ILE A 649 27.19 -6.12 9.92
N ASP A 650 26.05 -6.08 9.27
CA ASP A 650 24.79 -6.49 9.92
C ASP A 650 24.48 -7.97 9.64
N ASN A 651 23.37 -8.46 10.20
CA ASN A 651 22.96 -9.84 10.04
C ASN A 651 22.29 -10.14 8.69
N TYR A 652 22.17 -9.12 7.81
CA TYR A 652 21.58 -9.26 6.48
C TYR A 652 22.68 -9.49 5.46
N ARG A 653 22.36 -10.18 4.35
CA ARG A 653 23.33 -10.53 3.32
C ARG A 653 23.60 -9.41 2.30
N ASP A 654 23.17 -8.19 2.58
CA ASP A 654 23.35 -7.01 1.73
C ASP A 654 24.56 -6.13 2.10
N ASN A 655 25.47 -6.61 2.91
CA ASN A 655 26.65 -5.86 3.33
C ASN A 655 27.56 -5.45 2.18
N TRP A 656 27.74 -6.32 1.19
CA TRP A 656 28.50 -6.07 -0.02
C TRP A 656 27.60 -6.26 -1.24
N TRP A 657 28.07 -5.79 -2.39
CA TRP A 657 27.28 -5.90 -3.63
C TRP A 657 27.10 -7.34 -4.10
N CYS A 658 25.99 -7.57 -4.77
CA CYS A 658 25.71 -8.76 -5.54
C CYS A 658 26.12 -8.57 -7.02
N ALA A 659 26.34 -9.67 -7.74
CA ALA A 659 26.45 -9.58 -9.18
C ALA A 659 25.13 -9.08 -9.80
N PRO A 660 25.15 -8.17 -10.79
CA PRO A 660 23.94 -7.75 -11.48
C PRO A 660 23.24 -8.94 -12.14
N PRO A 661 21.90 -9.00 -12.17
CA PRO A 661 21.15 -10.02 -12.89
C PRO A 661 21.53 -10.07 -14.37
N ALA A 662 21.48 -11.27 -14.96
CA ALA A 662 21.91 -11.47 -16.36
C ALA A 662 20.91 -10.88 -17.37
N ASP A 663 19.61 -10.94 -17.06
CA ASP A 663 18.51 -10.77 -18.02
C ASP A 663 17.67 -9.52 -17.79
N GLU A 664 18.03 -8.65 -16.87
CA GLU A 664 17.28 -7.43 -16.60
C GLU A 664 17.68 -6.32 -17.59
N PRO A 665 16.76 -5.88 -18.48
CA PRO A 665 17.03 -4.73 -19.33
C PRO A 665 17.24 -3.49 -18.44
N PRO A 666 18.06 -2.52 -18.87
CA PRO A 666 18.25 -1.31 -18.08
C PRO A 666 16.91 -0.60 -17.88
N ALA A 667 16.63 -0.20 -16.65
CA ALA A 667 15.36 0.39 -16.23
C ALA A 667 14.95 1.66 -17.01
N THR A 668 15.83 2.22 -17.84
CA THR A 668 15.63 3.47 -18.59
C THR A 668 16.20 3.40 -20.00
N ALA A 669 15.90 2.33 -20.76
CA ALA A 669 16.52 2.06 -22.06
C ALA A 669 16.27 3.16 -23.14
N ASP A 670 15.18 3.94 -23.03
CA ASP A 670 14.69 4.83 -24.10
C ASP A 670 15.00 6.33 -23.92
N GLY A 671 15.76 6.69 -22.87
CA GLY A 671 16.12 8.09 -22.61
C GLY A 671 17.12 8.68 -23.61
N LEU A 672 17.03 9.99 -23.83
CA LEU A 672 18.00 10.75 -24.67
C LEU A 672 19.31 11.04 -23.94
N PHE A 673 19.26 11.16 -22.61
CA PHE A 673 20.43 11.31 -21.75
C PHE A 673 20.70 10.03 -20.97
N PRO A 674 21.96 9.58 -20.91
CA PRO A 674 23.13 10.08 -21.63
C PRO A 674 23.12 9.68 -23.12
N PRO A 675 23.95 10.30 -23.97
CA PRO A 675 24.01 9.96 -25.38
C PRO A 675 24.27 8.48 -25.66
N ARG A 676 23.82 7.99 -26.83
CA ARG A 676 23.87 6.55 -27.21
C ARG A 676 25.26 5.93 -27.05
N GLU A 677 26.31 6.67 -27.42
CA GLU A 677 27.68 6.18 -27.28
C GLU A 677 28.05 5.92 -25.81
N GLN A 678 27.64 6.81 -24.91
CA GLN A 678 27.89 6.67 -23.49
C GLN A 678 27.11 5.49 -22.89
N ARG A 679 25.85 5.32 -23.30
CA ARG A 679 25.04 4.15 -22.90
C ARG A 679 25.67 2.83 -23.36
N ALA A 680 26.19 2.78 -24.58
CA ALA A 680 26.89 1.59 -25.09
C ALA A 680 28.16 1.29 -24.26
N ARG A 681 28.93 2.30 -23.87
CA ARG A 681 30.08 2.13 -22.96
C ARG A 681 29.65 1.63 -21.58
N ALA A 682 28.60 2.20 -21.01
CA ALA A 682 28.05 1.79 -19.72
C ALA A 682 27.55 0.32 -19.79
N ALA A 683 26.92 -0.10 -20.87
CA ALA A 683 26.49 -1.47 -21.07
C ALA A 683 27.69 -2.46 -21.10
N ALA A 684 28.78 -2.09 -21.79
CA ALA A 684 30.01 -2.89 -21.78
C ALA A 684 30.66 -2.96 -20.39
N GLU A 685 30.66 -1.85 -19.63
CA GLU A 685 31.14 -1.82 -18.26
C GLU A 685 30.27 -2.71 -17.33
N ARG A 686 28.95 -2.69 -17.47
CA ARG A 686 28.05 -3.59 -16.72
C ARG A 686 28.31 -5.07 -16.99
N ALA A 687 28.61 -5.45 -18.24
CA ALA A 687 29.01 -6.80 -18.56
C ALA A 687 30.28 -7.22 -17.78
N ARG A 688 31.28 -6.35 -17.72
CA ARG A 688 32.51 -6.59 -16.94
C ARG A 688 32.26 -6.63 -15.42
N LEU A 689 31.33 -5.82 -14.90
CA LEU A 689 30.93 -5.88 -13.48
C LEU A 689 30.25 -7.23 -13.15
N ARG A 690 29.49 -7.80 -14.07
CA ARG A 690 28.92 -9.16 -13.89
C ARG A 690 30.03 -10.22 -13.84
N GLU A 691 31.02 -10.12 -14.73
CA GLU A 691 32.18 -11.03 -14.73
C GLU A 691 33.01 -10.95 -13.44
N ALA A 692 33.08 -9.77 -12.82
CA ALA A 692 33.72 -9.61 -11.51
C ALA A 692 33.02 -10.47 -10.42
N GLY A 693 31.70 -10.69 -10.56
CA GLY A 693 30.90 -11.52 -9.67
C GLY A 693 30.52 -10.82 -8.35
N PRO A 694 29.96 -11.58 -7.40
CA PRO A 694 29.60 -11.03 -6.09
C PRO A 694 30.85 -10.63 -5.31
N ALA A 695 30.68 -9.59 -4.47
CA ALA A 695 31.76 -9.01 -3.70
C ALA A 695 32.62 -10.03 -2.92
N PRO A 696 32.05 -10.97 -2.16
CA PRO A 696 32.87 -11.93 -1.41
C PRO A 696 33.85 -12.71 -2.26
N ASN A 697 33.42 -13.15 -3.45
CA ASN A 697 34.28 -13.90 -4.38
C ASN A 697 35.39 -13.00 -4.98
N TYR A 698 35.00 -11.81 -5.44
CA TYR A 698 35.96 -10.86 -5.97
C TYR A 698 37.02 -10.50 -4.92
N LEU A 699 36.60 -10.10 -3.73
CA LEU A 699 37.51 -9.68 -2.65
C LEU A 699 38.45 -10.81 -2.23
N ALA A 700 37.91 -12.03 -2.05
CA ALA A 700 38.74 -13.20 -1.68
C ALA A 700 39.79 -13.52 -2.76
N ARG A 701 39.41 -13.52 -4.05
CA ARG A 701 40.36 -13.73 -5.17
C ARG A 701 41.50 -12.70 -5.16
N GLN A 702 41.17 -11.43 -4.98
CA GLN A 702 42.17 -10.36 -4.96
C GLN A 702 43.12 -10.47 -3.77
N VAL A 703 42.62 -10.78 -2.59
CA VAL A 703 43.43 -10.98 -1.37
C VAL A 703 44.35 -12.19 -1.54
N LEU A 704 43.83 -13.32 -2.04
CA LEU A 704 44.63 -14.53 -2.27
C LEU A 704 45.75 -14.28 -3.30
N GLY A 705 45.45 -13.60 -4.39
CA GLY A 705 46.44 -13.21 -5.40
C GLY A 705 47.56 -12.36 -4.82
N TYR A 706 47.22 -11.32 -4.06
CA TYR A 706 48.17 -10.43 -3.43
C TYR A 706 49.03 -11.16 -2.36
N ALA A 707 48.39 -11.93 -1.48
CA ALA A 707 49.06 -12.64 -0.37
C ALA A 707 50.12 -13.62 -0.84
N ARG A 708 49.97 -14.24 -2.02
CA ARG A 708 50.96 -15.17 -2.59
C ARG A 708 52.26 -14.43 -2.98
N GLY A 709 52.13 -13.21 -3.51
CA GLY A 709 53.28 -12.39 -3.92
C GLY A 709 53.89 -11.56 -2.77
N HIS A 710 53.13 -11.25 -1.73
CA HIS A 710 53.48 -10.30 -0.68
C HIS A 710 53.23 -10.91 0.71
N PRO A 711 53.84 -12.08 1.08
CA PRO A 711 53.54 -12.77 2.32
C PRO A 711 53.99 -12.01 3.59
N GLY A 712 54.86 -11.01 3.47
CA GLY A 712 55.34 -10.19 4.57
C GLY A 712 54.49 -8.94 4.85
N ASP A 713 53.49 -8.62 4.04
CA ASP A 713 52.64 -7.43 4.26
C ASP A 713 51.77 -7.65 5.52
N PRO A 714 51.89 -6.76 6.55
CA PRO A 714 51.18 -6.92 7.83
C PRO A 714 49.64 -6.85 7.69
N ARG A 715 49.09 -6.35 6.57
CA ARG A 715 47.65 -6.27 6.31
C ARG A 715 47.07 -7.59 5.81
N VAL A 716 47.90 -8.51 5.29
CA VAL A 716 47.43 -9.75 4.66
C VAL A 716 46.66 -10.67 5.61
N PRO A 717 47.13 -10.92 6.85
CA PRO A 717 46.35 -11.77 7.77
C PRO A 717 44.98 -11.23 8.09
N GLU A 718 44.86 -9.92 8.28
CA GLU A 718 43.56 -9.25 8.45
C GLU A 718 42.68 -9.37 7.21
N ALA A 719 43.24 -9.08 6.04
CA ALA A 719 42.51 -9.14 4.76
C ALA A 719 41.96 -10.54 4.50
N LEU A 720 42.72 -11.61 4.76
CA LEU A 720 42.28 -13.00 4.63
C LEU A 720 41.13 -13.32 5.60
N ALA A 721 41.24 -12.92 6.85
CA ALA A 721 40.20 -13.12 7.85
C ALA A 721 38.88 -12.40 7.47
N LEU A 722 39.00 -11.16 7.01
CA LEU A 722 37.85 -10.37 6.56
C LEU A 722 37.23 -10.95 5.26
N ALA A 723 38.03 -11.49 4.33
CA ALA A 723 37.56 -12.17 3.14
C ALA A 723 36.73 -13.41 3.49
N VAL A 724 37.18 -14.24 4.44
CA VAL A 724 36.41 -15.37 4.96
C VAL A 724 35.09 -14.88 5.59
N LYS A 725 35.13 -13.80 6.37
CA LYS A 725 33.94 -13.23 6.99
C LYS A 725 32.95 -12.69 5.96
N ALA A 726 33.43 -12.08 4.88
CA ALA A 726 32.59 -11.57 3.79
C ALA A 726 31.77 -12.68 3.11
N THR A 727 32.33 -13.91 2.98
CA THR A 727 31.60 -15.03 2.37
C THR A 727 30.42 -15.52 3.21
N ARG A 728 30.38 -15.19 4.50
CA ARG A 728 29.23 -15.50 5.36
C ARG A 728 28.08 -14.50 5.23
N PHE A 729 28.40 -13.22 5.06
CA PHE A 729 27.46 -12.09 5.21
C PHE A 729 27.23 -11.30 3.92
N GLY A 730 27.73 -11.76 2.79
CA GLY A 730 27.50 -11.17 1.45
C GLY A 730 26.65 -12.07 0.54
N CYS A 731 26.41 -11.62 -0.66
CA CYS A 731 25.83 -12.45 -1.71
C CYS A 731 26.76 -13.61 -2.04
N VAL A 732 26.20 -14.79 -2.21
CA VAL A 732 26.94 -16.04 -2.45
C VAL A 732 26.50 -16.69 -3.75
N ASP A 733 27.42 -17.43 -4.38
CA ASP A 733 27.17 -18.31 -5.53
C ASP A 733 27.88 -19.67 -5.34
N ALA A 734 27.86 -20.51 -6.36
CA ALA A 734 28.46 -21.84 -6.30
C ALA A 734 29.98 -21.84 -6.00
N GLU A 735 30.69 -20.77 -6.32
CA GLU A 735 32.15 -20.64 -6.11
C GLU A 735 32.52 -20.11 -4.72
N THR A 736 31.57 -19.53 -3.99
CA THR A 736 31.86 -18.79 -2.74
C THR A 736 32.55 -19.66 -1.69
N THR A 737 32.08 -20.89 -1.48
CA THR A 737 32.69 -21.83 -0.49
C THR A 737 34.12 -22.18 -0.85
N LYS A 738 34.47 -22.29 -2.14
CA LYS A 738 35.85 -22.52 -2.60
C LYS A 738 36.77 -21.37 -2.20
N TRP A 739 36.37 -20.14 -2.47
CA TRP A 739 37.16 -18.97 -2.15
C TRP A 739 37.28 -18.76 -0.63
N SER A 740 36.24 -19.04 0.13
CA SER A 740 36.26 -19.03 1.58
C SER A 740 37.27 -20.01 2.17
N ARG A 741 37.25 -21.26 1.66
CA ARG A 741 38.17 -22.33 2.06
C ARG A 741 39.63 -22.00 1.74
N GLU A 742 39.90 -21.48 0.53
CA GLU A 742 41.28 -21.11 0.14
C GLU A 742 41.82 -19.98 1.02
N ALA A 743 41.01 -18.93 1.28
CA ALA A 743 41.42 -17.83 2.16
C ALA A 743 41.66 -18.32 3.61
N PHE A 744 40.79 -19.16 4.15
CA PHE A 744 40.92 -19.78 5.45
C PHE A 744 42.20 -20.64 5.55
N THR A 745 42.44 -21.52 4.55
CA THR A 745 43.58 -22.39 4.53
C THR A 745 44.90 -21.60 4.51
N LEU A 746 45.00 -20.59 3.65
CA LEU A 746 46.19 -19.73 3.58
C LEU A 746 46.43 -18.97 4.88
N LEU A 747 45.37 -18.45 5.52
CA LEU A 747 45.44 -17.75 6.79
C LEU A 747 46.02 -18.65 7.88
N HIS A 748 45.53 -19.87 8.02
CA HIS A 748 45.96 -20.80 9.08
C HIS A 748 47.31 -21.41 8.79
N GLN A 749 47.65 -21.70 7.54
CA GLN A 749 48.97 -22.27 7.19
C GLN A 749 50.11 -21.29 7.37
N LYS A 750 49.94 -20.03 6.92
CA LYS A 750 51.04 -19.06 6.92
C LYS A 750 50.98 -18.08 8.10
N TYR A 751 49.83 -17.83 8.68
CA TYR A 751 49.60 -16.78 9.68
C TYR A 751 48.91 -17.30 10.94
N GLY A 752 49.00 -18.62 11.22
CA GLY A 752 48.30 -19.29 12.32
C GLY A 752 48.60 -18.71 13.72
N GLY A 753 49.73 -18.06 13.90
CA GLY A 753 50.08 -17.37 15.15
C GLY A 753 49.35 -16.06 15.40
N THR A 754 48.73 -15.47 14.40
CA THR A 754 48.07 -14.16 14.49
C THR A 754 46.75 -14.21 15.23
N SER A 755 46.31 -13.07 15.79
CA SER A 755 44.95 -12.92 16.36
C SER A 755 43.87 -13.13 15.32
N TRP A 756 44.14 -12.80 14.08
CA TRP A 756 43.20 -12.97 12.97
C TRP A 756 42.92 -14.43 12.67
N ALA A 757 43.95 -15.27 12.61
CA ALA A 757 43.75 -16.72 12.44
C ALA A 757 43.01 -17.33 13.64
N LYS A 758 43.39 -16.97 14.86
CA LYS A 758 42.72 -17.45 16.08
C LYS A 758 41.23 -17.06 16.14
N ALA A 759 40.87 -15.88 15.63
CA ALA A 759 39.50 -15.39 15.59
C ALA A 759 38.66 -16.03 14.44
N THR A 760 39.30 -16.51 13.37
CA THR A 760 38.65 -17.12 12.20
C THR A 760 38.60 -18.62 12.35
N ARG A 761 37.57 -19.16 13.01
CA ARG A 761 37.49 -20.59 13.36
C ARG A 761 36.93 -21.48 12.27
N TYR A 762 36.16 -20.91 11.33
CA TYR A 762 35.45 -21.66 10.30
C TYR A 762 35.54 -20.91 8.97
N TYR A 763 35.35 -21.62 7.85
CA TYR A 763 35.05 -21.07 6.55
C TYR A 763 33.57 -21.36 6.18
N TYR A 764 33.05 -20.73 5.17
CA TYR A 764 31.62 -20.77 4.86
C TYR A 764 31.38 -21.15 3.39
#